data_712f3d14028c39b327704327ef761327
#
_entry.id   712f3d14028c39b327704327ef761327
#
_cell.length_a   1.000
_cell.length_b   1.000
_cell.length_c   1.000
_cell.angle_alpha   90.00
_cell.angle_beta   90.00
_cell.angle_gamma   90.00
#
_symmetry.space_group_name_H-M   'P 1'
#
loop_
_entity.id
_entity.type
_entity.pdbx_description
1 polymer ?
#
loop_
_entity_poly.entity_id
_entity_poly.type
_entity_poly.pdbx_seq_one_letter_code
_entity_poly.pdbx_strand_id
1 'polypeptide(L)'
;MKSILLFFAFFLVATSSWAKAPFKYVWGTAHHVLPETHSDESGYFSLCEGNDGRIYVGTSKYGHNAYIVEFDPVTAKQRIVVDAHKVCKLNAKGYAAQAKFHTRNHVGPSGVIYAGTKQGYRQKGDTSEYPGGYFITYDPRNDTARNLGIPYKKQGIADVVADESRGLAYIVTCEDQHWMLYDFAAKKFSELGPMLTPYATTLVDGEGRAHSLTKDFQLATYDPATKKVTQRPIEIGGKAFTRENGSAIPTWNLSADGHTAWLILMNDAGLISIDLSSKGNKVKGVNHGLMLKGENPDSRSALTIAPDGNIYTLISVKNTTGFGKGKLHHLCRYNPKKRRHEDLGVLAVKNPDFFDFKPANGKKPPWSHGYHTLPDGTMTPLHNHMALIATRDNTLYATIIYPFTLLKIDAFRKEPPAAGPAEKYLRSIHQHLDRIEENLPQFTELGEMTAERYERGGLVGFHWLGATLEQELIGRSGGLMHIGFDRPWKDKKLRSEAEKAQDMALVAWDADPKANDLKRLQQFKAAGQFVLGFGSRGNPRLAEHAKTCDAWVDLNTEPKDSDPGKLNHVVGAVSGWVWMAETLAAHTRKGRMPTMWKSWAMEDGRDWSDRFFRKVKYHKNFSVAPIPKGALGKAFLHRIRSQLLSLENTQLPTLHDFADLIAKETKAGRRTVVASSGHMVMHYVGKYSDSAWADNIEVHENVESQLNSFKTKAPQGGLVLRLGYFGLSPKVDDLFKLKKSRVLLMTAENPRADFASHFNYPDRLDLGMAFGDACVPIEGYPIALFPPSGIIKAAAYESLNVEILHRLK
;
A
#
# COMPACT_ATOMS: atom_id res chain seq x y z
N MET A 1 -38.45 -43.13 69.98
CA MET A 1 -39.10 -42.10 69.18
C MET A 1 -38.09 -40.96 69.00
N LYS A 2 -37.39 -40.94 67.86
CA LYS A 2 -36.39 -39.88 67.53
C LYS A 2 -36.94 -39.04 66.38
N SER A 3 -37.21 -37.76 66.63
CA SER A 3 -37.68 -36.80 65.67
C SER A 3 -36.52 -36.33 64.85
N ILE A 4 -36.64 -36.45 63.52
CA ILE A 4 -35.69 -35.93 62.52
C ILE A 4 -36.24 -34.54 62.05
N LEU A 5 -35.51 -33.44 62.40
CA LEU A 5 -35.75 -32.12 61.82
C LEU A 5 -35.05 -32.05 60.46
N LEU A 6 -35.83 -31.93 59.38
CA LEU A 6 -35.33 -31.55 58.03
C LEU A 6 -35.17 -30.02 57.97
N PHE A 7 -33.91 -29.56 57.78
CA PHE A 7 -33.62 -28.20 57.40
C PHE A 7 -33.68 -28.08 55.87
N PHE A 8 -34.67 -27.35 55.33
CA PHE A 8 -34.70 -26.91 53.94
C PHE A 8 -33.87 -25.65 53.84
N ALA A 9 -32.67 -25.72 53.25
CA ALA A 9 -31.91 -24.57 52.84
C ALA A 9 -32.47 -24.06 51.52
N PHE A 10 -33.14 -22.91 51.53
CA PHE A 10 -33.51 -22.16 50.34
C PHE A 10 -32.25 -21.52 49.76
N PHE A 11 -31.69 -22.03 48.69
CA PHE A 11 -30.75 -21.31 47.85
C PHE A 11 -31.49 -20.26 47.09
N LEU A 12 -31.45 -19.00 47.54
CA LEU A 12 -31.78 -17.84 46.69
C LEU A 12 -30.72 -17.75 45.59
N VAL A 13 -30.99 -18.27 44.46
CA VAL A 13 -30.27 -17.89 43.23
C VAL A 13 -30.68 -16.46 42.91
N ALA A 14 -29.87 -15.51 43.37
CA ALA A 14 -29.96 -14.12 42.91
C ALA A 14 -29.69 -14.12 41.41
N THR A 15 -30.74 -14.19 40.59
CA THR A 15 -30.64 -13.80 39.19
C THR A 15 -30.34 -12.31 39.17
N SER A 16 -29.08 -11.92 39.06
CA SER A 16 -28.71 -10.56 38.75
C SER A 16 -29.32 -10.21 37.38
N SER A 17 -30.49 -9.60 37.36
CA SER A 17 -31.01 -8.95 36.19
C SER A 17 -30.05 -7.81 35.87
N TRP A 18 -29.16 -8.02 34.92
CA TRP A 18 -28.28 -6.96 34.43
C TRP A 18 -29.18 -5.82 33.94
N ALA A 19 -28.99 -4.62 34.46
CA ALA A 19 -29.76 -3.47 34.05
C ALA A 19 -29.53 -3.22 32.57
N LYS A 20 -30.62 -3.16 31.77
CA LYS A 20 -30.51 -2.93 30.33
C LYS A 20 -30.05 -1.50 30.07
N ALA A 21 -29.03 -1.34 29.21
CA ALA A 21 -28.58 -0.03 28.78
C ALA A 21 -29.71 0.81 28.16
N PRO A 22 -29.86 2.10 28.48
CA PRO A 22 -30.88 3.00 27.94
C PRO A 22 -30.55 3.49 26.51
N PHE A 23 -29.50 2.97 25.89
CA PHE A 23 -28.99 3.30 24.56
C PHE A 23 -28.58 2.05 23.80
N LYS A 24 -28.38 2.18 22.48
CA LYS A 24 -27.86 1.13 21.61
C LYS A 24 -26.33 1.09 21.71
N TYR A 25 -25.75 -0.08 21.47
CA TYR A 25 -24.32 -0.26 21.29
C TYR A 25 -23.95 -0.39 19.82
N VAL A 26 -22.80 0.21 19.46
CA VAL A 26 -22.09 -0.05 18.21
C VAL A 26 -20.84 -0.85 18.56
N TRP A 27 -20.85 -2.11 18.17
CA TRP A 27 -19.82 -3.07 18.53
C TRP A 27 -18.63 -3.01 17.58
N GLY A 28 -17.42 -2.97 18.15
CA GLY A 28 -16.16 -3.07 17.42
C GLY A 28 -15.23 -4.12 18.00
N THR A 29 -14.33 -4.65 17.17
CA THR A 29 -13.25 -5.55 17.58
C THR A 29 -12.01 -4.72 17.85
N ALA A 30 -11.46 -4.84 19.05
CA ALA A 30 -10.28 -4.09 19.48
C ALA A 30 -8.99 -4.88 19.17
N HIS A 31 -7.98 -4.17 18.68
CA HIS A 31 -6.64 -4.69 18.43
C HIS A 31 -5.62 -3.81 19.15
N HIS A 32 -4.87 -4.36 20.09
CA HIS A 32 -3.77 -3.66 20.73
C HIS A 32 -2.68 -3.38 19.70
N VAL A 33 -2.35 -2.12 19.49
CA VAL A 33 -1.22 -1.76 18.61
C VAL A 33 0.07 -2.24 19.27
N LEU A 34 1.05 -2.70 18.47
CA LEU A 34 2.30 -3.29 18.96
C LEU A 34 2.84 -2.56 20.20
N PRO A 35 2.88 -3.19 21.39
CA PRO A 35 3.18 -2.53 22.69
C PRO A 35 4.55 -1.85 22.73
N GLU A 36 5.54 -2.41 22.03
CA GLU A 36 6.90 -1.85 21.97
C GLU A 36 6.98 -0.51 21.22
N THR A 37 5.94 -0.15 20.44
CA THR A 37 5.95 1.04 19.58
C THR A 37 5.35 2.27 20.25
N HIS A 38 4.75 2.15 21.42
CA HIS A 38 4.06 3.25 22.06
C HIS A 38 4.30 3.31 23.57
N SER A 39 3.99 4.43 24.18
CA SER A 39 3.80 4.60 25.61
C SER A 39 2.31 4.72 25.94
N ASP A 40 1.93 4.70 27.22
CA ASP A 40 0.54 4.67 27.65
C ASP A 40 -0.33 5.80 27.04
N GLU A 41 0.27 6.96 26.81
CA GLU A 41 -0.40 8.12 26.20
C GLU A 41 -0.21 8.19 24.69
N SER A 42 -0.51 7.19 23.94
CA SER A 42 -0.02 7.13 22.58
C SER A 42 -1.07 7.30 21.51
N GLY A 43 -0.62 7.84 20.37
CA GLY A 43 -1.31 7.89 19.08
C GLY A 43 -2.53 8.79 19.06
N TYR A 44 -2.50 9.84 18.26
CA TYR A 44 -3.63 10.77 18.16
C TYR A 44 -4.36 10.60 16.83
N PHE A 45 -3.85 11.22 15.77
CA PHE A 45 -4.57 11.41 14.52
C PHE A 45 -4.03 10.55 13.38
N SER A 46 -2.92 9.88 13.62
CA SER A 46 -2.12 9.21 12.61
C SER A 46 -2.73 7.87 12.21
N LEU A 47 -3.68 7.91 11.28
CA LEU A 47 -4.42 6.75 10.81
C LEU A 47 -4.80 6.92 9.35
N CYS A 48 -4.52 5.92 8.50
CA CYS A 48 -5.00 5.90 7.11
C CYS A 48 -5.16 4.48 6.59
N GLU A 49 -5.98 4.29 5.54
CA GLU A 49 -6.03 3.09 4.73
C GLU A 49 -5.11 3.26 3.52
N GLY A 50 -4.14 2.36 3.32
CA GLY A 50 -3.30 2.33 2.13
C GLY A 50 -4.05 1.85 0.88
N ASN A 51 -3.47 2.05 -0.30
CA ASN A 51 -4.05 1.53 -1.54
C ASN A 51 -4.19 0.00 -1.53
N ASP A 52 -3.36 -0.70 -0.77
CA ASP A 52 -3.39 -2.14 -0.56
C ASP A 52 -4.45 -2.61 0.46
N GLY A 53 -5.29 -1.71 0.98
CA GLY A 53 -6.34 -2.02 1.95
C GLY A 53 -5.83 -2.27 3.38
N ARG A 54 -4.50 -2.15 3.63
CA ARG A 54 -3.95 -2.20 4.97
C ARG A 54 -4.13 -0.89 5.71
N ILE A 55 -4.18 -0.98 7.03
CA ILE A 55 -4.33 0.19 7.90
C ILE A 55 -2.96 0.57 8.45
N TYR A 56 -2.58 1.83 8.31
CA TYR A 56 -1.31 2.38 8.77
C TYR A 56 -1.54 3.31 9.94
N VAL A 57 -0.93 2.96 11.08
CA VAL A 57 -1.15 3.60 12.38
C VAL A 57 0.14 4.24 12.85
N GLY A 58 0.17 5.55 12.99
CA GLY A 58 1.30 6.25 13.62
C GLY A 58 1.21 6.17 15.13
N THR A 59 2.34 5.92 15.78
CA THR A 59 2.42 5.75 17.22
C THR A 59 3.11 6.92 17.90
N SER A 60 3.08 6.91 19.23
CA SER A 60 3.73 7.89 20.09
C SER A 60 4.42 7.20 21.26
N LYS A 61 5.73 7.39 21.41
CA LYS A 61 6.51 6.88 22.55
C LYS A 61 7.35 8.01 23.12
N TYR A 62 6.81 8.63 24.16
CA TYR A 62 7.38 9.87 24.71
C TYR A 62 8.82 9.72 25.20
N GLY A 63 9.65 10.69 24.81
CA GLY A 63 11.08 10.71 25.16
C GLY A 63 11.93 9.66 24.43
N HIS A 64 11.35 8.93 23.48
CA HIS A 64 12.03 7.86 22.74
C HIS A 64 11.92 8.04 21.22
N ASN A 65 11.00 7.30 20.58
CA ASN A 65 10.90 7.20 19.13
C ASN A 65 9.43 7.00 18.74
N ALA A 66 9.10 7.34 17.51
CA ALA A 66 7.79 7.08 16.91
C ALA A 66 7.90 6.08 15.77
N TYR A 67 6.81 5.35 15.54
CA TYR A 67 6.72 4.31 14.52
C TYR A 67 5.46 4.48 13.69
N ILE A 68 5.47 3.96 12.45
CA ILE A 68 4.25 3.63 11.73
C ILE A 68 4.14 2.11 11.73
N VAL A 69 2.97 1.62 12.17
CA VAL A 69 2.62 0.21 12.22
C VAL A 69 1.62 -0.09 11.12
N GLU A 70 1.91 -1.08 10.31
CA GLU A 70 0.99 -1.67 9.33
C GLU A 70 0.13 -2.72 10.04
N PHE A 71 -1.18 -2.65 9.86
CA PHE A 71 -2.16 -3.62 10.33
C PHE A 71 -2.86 -4.26 9.13
N ASP A 72 -2.84 -5.56 9.04
CA ASP A 72 -3.56 -6.33 8.01
C ASP A 72 -4.98 -6.65 8.50
N PRO A 73 -6.03 -6.09 7.86
CA PRO A 73 -7.42 -6.26 8.32
C PRO A 73 -7.97 -7.69 8.21
N VAL A 74 -7.36 -8.53 7.39
CA VAL A 74 -7.78 -9.91 7.15
C VAL A 74 -7.17 -10.87 8.19
N THR A 75 -5.87 -10.74 8.43
CA THR A 75 -5.13 -11.64 9.32
C THR A 75 -4.93 -11.09 10.73
N ALA A 76 -5.26 -9.82 10.96
CA ALA A 76 -4.97 -9.04 12.17
C ALA A 76 -3.47 -8.97 12.53
N LYS A 77 -2.57 -9.35 11.62
CA LYS A 77 -1.13 -9.24 11.83
C LYS A 77 -0.68 -7.80 11.77
N GLN A 78 0.36 -7.49 12.55
CA GLN A 78 0.95 -6.16 12.63
C GLN A 78 2.44 -6.22 12.36
N ARG A 79 3.00 -5.12 11.83
CA ARG A 79 4.41 -4.99 11.51
C ARG A 79 4.84 -3.51 11.58
N ILE A 80 6.02 -3.23 12.14
CA ILE A 80 6.63 -1.90 12.06
C ILE A 80 7.11 -1.68 10.62
N VAL A 81 6.67 -0.58 10.00
CA VAL A 81 7.07 -0.19 8.64
C VAL A 81 7.92 1.07 8.60
N VAL A 82 7.77 1.95 9.58
CA VAL A 82 8.63 3.13 9.76
C VAL A 82 9.10 3.20 11.20
N ASP A 83 10.42 3.28 11.37
CA ASP A 83 11.10 3.69 12.58
C ASP A 83 11.67 5.09 12.34
N ALA A 84 11.12 6.12 13.00
CA ALA A 84 11.47 7.50 12.72
C ALA A 84 12.96 7.78 12.98
N HIS A 85 13.53 7.26 14.07
CA HIS A 85 14.94 7.47 14.37
C HIS A 85 15.86 6.76 13.39
N LYS A 86 15.55 5.53 12.98
CA LYS A 86 16.31 4.80 11.95
C LYS A 86 16.32 5.55 10.63
N VAL A 87 15.14 6.01 10.18
CA VAL A 87 14.99 6.74 8.91
C VAL A 87 15.70 8.10 8.94
N CYS A 88 15.64 8.79 10.07
CA CYS A 88 16.28 10.10 10.25
C CYS A 88 17.74 10.01 10.73
N LYS A 89 18.28 8.80 10.93
CA LYS A 89 19.64 8.55 11.47
C LYS A 89 19.90 9.26 12.79
N LEU A 90 18.95 9.17 13.71
CA LEU A 90 18.98 9.83 15.02
C LEU A 90 19.27 8.83 16.14
N ASN A 91 19.92 9.33 17.18
CA ASN A 91 20.05 8.66 18.48
C ASN A 91 19.64 9.66 19.58
N ALA A 92 18.47 10.30 19.43
CA ALA A 92 17.97 11.31 20.33
C ALA A 92 17.08 10.69 21.44
N LYS A 93 17.08 11.31 22.60
CA LYS A 93 16.23 10.94 23.74
C LYS A 93 15.60 12.19 24.33
N GLY A 94 14.62 12.02 25.21
CA GLY A 94 13.96 13.12 25.90
C GLY A 94 13.19 14.02 24.91
N TYR A 95 13.24 15.32 25.12
CA TYR A 95 12.52 16.31 24.31
C TYR A 95 13.08 16.43 22.88
N ALA A 96 14.36 16.09 22.66
CA ALA A 96 14.96 16.08 21.31
C ALA A 96 14.49 14.92 20.42
N ALA A 97 13.84 13.90 20.99
CA ALA A 97 13.40 12.72 20.26
C ALA A 97 12.22 13.02 19.32
N GLN A 98 12.15 12.27 18.21
CA GLN A 98 10.98 12.24 17.34
C GLN A 98 9.92 11.30 17.95
N ALA A 99 9.23 11.78 19.00
CA ALA A 99 8.44 10.95 19.89
C ALA A 99 7.03 10.61 19.37
N LYS A 100 6.56 11.28 18.31
CA LYS A 100 5.21 11.09 17.76
C LYS A 100 5.21 11.14 16.24
N PHE A 101 4.41 10.26 15.59
CA PHE A 101 3.73 10.61 14.35
C PHE A 101 2.42 11.33 14.71
N HIS A 102 2.28 12.58 14.31
CA HIS A 102 1.17 13.42 14.78
C HIS A 102 0.24 13.89 13.66
N THR A 103 0.61 13.64 12.42
CA THR A 103 -0.19 13.97 11.24
C THR A 103 -1.31 12.96 11.02
N ARG A 104 -2.34 13.34 10.26
CA ARG A 104 -3.42 12.42 9.87
C ARG A 104 -2.98 11.32 8.89
N ASN A 105 -1.74 11.28 8.48
CA ASN A 105 -1.19 10.48 7.39
C ASN A 105 -1.98 10.64 6.08
N HIS A 106 -1.35 11.14 5.08
CA HIS A 106 -1.94 11.30 3.75
C HIS A 106 -1.47 10.18 2.84
N VAL A 107 -2.39 9.58 2.09
CA VAL A 107 -2.06 8.58 1.06
C VAL A 107 -2.22 9.24 -0.30
N GLY A 108 -1.11 9.35 -1.03
CA GLY A 108 -1.13 9.86 -2.40
C GLY A 108 -1.74 8.86 -3.39
N PRO A 109 -2.12 9.31 -4.60
CA PRO A 109 -2.61 8.42 -5.65
C PRO A 109 -1.68 7.24 -5.97
N SER A 110 -0.36 7.43 -5.85
CA SER A 110 0.64 6.36 -6.01
C SER A 110 0.63 5.30 -4.91
N GLY A 111 -0.08 5.53 -3.81
CA GLY A 111 -0.07 4.70 -2.60
C GLY A 111 1.03 5.06 -1.60
N VAL A 112 1.87 6.06 -1.90
CA VAL A 112 2.86 6.58 -0.96
C VAL A 112 2.16 7.25 0.22
N ILE A 113 2.62 6.95 1.42
CA ILE A 113 2.11 7.52 2.68
C ILE A 113 3.02 8.67 3.09
N TYR A 114 2.44 9.82 3.35
CA TYR A 114 3.09 11.05 3.76
C TYR A 114 2.75 11.34 5.22
N ALA A 115 3.79 11.55 6.04
CA ALA A 115 3.61 11.74 7.48
C ALA A 115 4.64 12.72 8.04
N GLY A 116 4.36 13.26 9.21
CA GLY A 116 5.25 14.17 9.91
C GLY A 116 5.43 13.79 11.37
N THR A 117 6.62 14.02 11.89
CA THR A 117 6.97 13.73 13.28
C THR A 117 6.85 14.96 14.18
N LYS A 118 6.75 14.72 15.48
CA LYS A 118 6.67 15.74 16.53
C LYS A 118 7.39 15.28 17.79
N GLN A 119 7.85 16.24 18.61
CA GLN A 119 8.38 16.01 19.96
C GLN A 119 7.31 15.51 20.94
N GLY A 120 7.77 14.92 22.04
CA GLY A 120 6.94 14.65 23.23
C GLY A 120 6.82 15.85 24.15
N TYR A 121 6.42 15.59 25.39
CA TYR A 121 6.43 16.61 26.43
C TYR A 121 7.82 16.71 27.06
N ARG A 122 8.25 17.95 27.34
CA ARG A 122 9.51 18.18 28.04
C ARG A 122 9.38 17.73 29.51
N GLN A 123 10.23 16.83 29.92
CA GLN A 123 10.29 16.40 31.30
C GLN A 123 11.09 17.39 32.17
N LYS A 124 10.82 17.40 33.48
CA LYS A 124 11.55 18.27 34.42
C LYS A 124 13.05 17.94 34.37
N GLY A 125 13.88 18.95 34.13
CA GLY A 125 15.32 18.82 34.04
C GLY A 125 15.86 18.43 32.65
N ASP A 126 15.00 18.19 31.68
CA ASP A 126 15.43 17.96 30.30
C ASP A 126 15.74 19.30 29.60
N THR A 127 17.01 19.53 29.31
CA THR A 127 17.55 20.72 28.63
C THR A 127 17.80 20.50 27.15
N SER A 128 17.47 19.32 26.62
CA SER A 128 17.68 19.00 25.21
C SER A 128 16.88 19.91 24.28
N GLU A 129 17.48 20.25 23.13
CA GLU A 129 16.84 21.08 22.10
C GLU A 129 16.16 20.20 21.06
N TYR A 130 14.93 20.52 20.72
CA TYR A 130 14.20 19.86 19.63
C TYR A 130 14.64 20.42 18.27
N PRO A 131 15.12 19.61 17.31
CA PRO A 131 15.58 20.13 16.02
C PRO A 131 14.44 20.59 15.11
N GLY A 132 13.26 20.01 15.27
CA GLY A 132 12.08 20.11 14.42
C GLY A 132 11.59 18.74 14.00
N GLY A 133 10.34 18.69 13.55
CA GLY A 133 9.70 17.49 12.98
C GLY A 133 10.23 17.18 11.59
N TYR A 134 10.40 15.91 11.27
CA TYR A 134 10.82 15.46 9.96
C TYR A 134 9.62 15.11 9.09
N PHE A 135 9.65 15.56 7.84
CA PHE A 135 8.75 15.13 6.80
C PHE A 135 9.23 13.78 6.29
N ILE A 136 8.41 12.74 6.49
CA ILE A 136 8.73 11.34 6.17
C ILE A 136 7.73 10.81 5.17
N THR A 137 8.21 10.05 4.19
CA THR A 137 7.37 9.26 3.29
C THR A 137 7.63 7.77 3.51
N TYR A 138 6.58 6.97 3.36
CA TYR A 138 6.69 5.50 3.29
C TYR A 138 6.02 5.00 2.03
N ASP A 139 6.74 4.21 1.25
CA ASP A 139 6.25 3.58 0.02
C ASP A 139 6.00 2.08 0.27
N PRO A 140 4.73 1.65 0.43
CA PRO A 140 4.39 0.24 0.65
C PRO A 140 4.79 -0.67 -0.52
N ARG A 141 4.94 -0.13 -1.72
CA ARG A 141 5.25 -0.88 -2.94
C ARG A 141 6.64 -1.52 -2.90
N ASN A 142 7.59 -0.87 -2.23
CA ASN A 142 8.98 -1.32 -2.10
C ASN A 142 9.50 -1.30 -0.66
N ASP A 143 8.62 -1.11 0.34
CA ASP A 143 8.95 -1.08 1.76
C ASP A 143 10.04 -0.04 2.12
N THR A 144 9.97 1.12 1.51
CA THR A 144 11.00 2.15 1.67
C THR A 144 10.45 3.38 2.38
N ALA A 145 11.07 3.74 3.49
CA ALA A 145 10.84 5.02 4.16
C ALA A 145 11.95 6.02 3.82
N ARG A 146 11.59 7.28 3.63
CA ARG A 146 12.53 8.36 3.31
C ARG A 146 12.29 9.57 4.19
N ASN A 147 13.38 10.17 4.64
CA ASN A 147 13.40 11.47 5.31
C ASN A 147 13.62 12.56 4.25
N LEU A 148 12.67 13.48 4.16
CA LEU A 148 12.70 14.62 3.22
C LEU A 148 13.20 15.92 3.88
N GLY A 149 13.47 15.90 5.19
CA GLY A 149 14.02 17.02 5.94
C GLY A 149 13.05 17.64 6.96
N ILE A 150 13.48 18.77 7.52
CA ILE A 150 12.73 19.54 8.53
C ILE A 150 12.15 20.77 7.85
N PRO A 151 10.80 20.90 7.76
CA PRO A 151 10.16 22.05 7.11
C PRO A 151 10.42 23.36 7.85
N TYR A 152 10.43 23.33 9.17
CA TYR A 152 10.67 24.50 10.02
C TYR A 152 11.39 24.10 11.31
N LYS A 153 12.47 24.81 11.64
CA LYS A 153 13.30 24.48 12.82
C LYS A 153 12.50 24.62 14.12
N LYS A 154 12.74 23.73 15.05
CA LYS A 154 12.14 23.69 16.40
C LYS A 154 10.61 23.49 16.43
N GLN A 155 9.97 23.32 15.28
CA GLN A 155 8.53 23.08 15.17
C GLN A 155 8.26 21.60 14.84
N GLY A 156 7.26 21.00 15.48
CA GLY A 156 6.72 19.71 15.05
C GLY A 156 5.88 19.85 13.79
N ILE A 157 5.38 18.74 13.25
CA ILE A 157 4.47 18.72 12.10
C ILE A 157 3.07 18.32 12.58
N ALA A 158 2.06 19.12 12.23
CA ALA A 158 0.66 18.88 12.56
C ALA A 158 -0.08 18.17 11.42
N ASP A 159 0.21 18.50 10.16
CA ASP A 159 -0.45 17.90 8.99
C ASP A 159 0.44 17.88 7.77
N VAL A 160 0.21 16.92 6.89
CA VAL A 160 0.86 16.80 5.58
C VAL A 160 -0.15 16.33 4.55
N VAL A 161 -0.21 17.02 3.41
CA VAL A 161 -0.97 16.61 2.24
C VAL A 161 -0.11 16.75 0.99
N ALA A 162 0.01 15.69 0.17
CA ALA A 162 0.76 15.71 -1.08
C ALA A 162 -0.17 15.85 -2.29
N ASP A 163 0.24 16.69 -3.23
CA ASP A 163 -0.27 16.75 -4.59
C ASP A 163 0.80 16.17 -5.53
N GLU A 164 0.74 14.85 -5.69
CA GLU A 164 1.73 14.10 -6.50
C GLU A 164 1.68 14.54 -7.97
N SER A 165 0.50 14.92 -8.46
CA SER A 165 0.32 15.34 -9.87
C SER A 165 1.11 16.58 -10.21
N ARG A 166 1.35 17.47 -9.22
CA ARG A 166 2.13 18.69 -9.37
C ARG A 166 3.51 18.61 -8.74
N GLY A 167 3.84 17.47 -8.09
CA GLY A 167 5.09 17.28 -7.37
C GLY A 167 5.24 18.24 -6.17
N LEU A 168 4.15 18.49 -5.44
CA LEU A 168 4.09 19.40 -4.31
C LEU A 168 3.58 18.68 -3.05
N ALA A 169 4.00 19.14 -1.86
CA ALA A 169 3.37 18.79 -0.62
C ALA A 169 3.17 20.01 0.27
N TYR A 170 2.05 20.05 0.97
CA TYR A 170 1.66 21.12 1.88
C TYR A 170 1.77 20.61 3.31
N ILE A 171 2.44 21.38 4.17
CA ILE A 171 2.78 20.96 5.52
C ILE A 171 2.36 22.07 6.49
N VAL A 172 1.71 21.67 7.58
CA VAL A 172 1.39 22.56 8.68
C VAL A 172 2.28 22.21 9.86
N THR A 173 2.98 23.21 10.42
CA THR A 173 3.80 23.00 11.60
C THR A 173 2.96 23.07 12.89
N CYS A 174 3.52 22.62 14.00
CA CYS A 174 2.92 22.63 15.33
C CYS A 174 3.97 23.08 16.34
N GLU A 175 3.65 23.92 17.04
CA GLU A 175 3.43 24.92 18.05
C GLU A 175 3.02 26.27 17.40
N ASP A 176 3.86 26.83 16.54
CA ASP A 176 3.49 27.95 15.67
C ASP A 176 3.05 27.38 14.32
N GLN A 177 1.85 27.66 13.89
CA GLN A 177 1.21 27.02 12.75
C GLN A 177 1.63 27.68 11.44
N HIS A 178 2.90 27.51 11.06
CA HIS A 178 3.41 27.90 9.73
C HIS A 178 2.84 27.01 8.64
N TRP A 179 2.48 27.60 7.52
CA TRP A 179 2.05 26.87 6.33
C TRP A 179 3.20 26.76 5.34
N MET A 180 3.70 25.55 5.14
CA MET A 180 4.90 25.27 4.36
C MET A 180 4.54 24.54 3.09
N LEU A 181 5.28 24.79 2.03
CA LEU A 181 5.28 24.08 0.75
C LEU A 181 6.59 23.32 0.61
N TYR A 182 6.53 22.05 0.21
CA TYR A 182 7.68 21.28 -0.27
C TYR A 182 7.55 21.03 -1.77
N ASP A 183 8.60 21.38 -2.53
CA ASP A 183 8.72 21.09 -3.96
C ASP A 183 9.62 19.85 -4.11
N PHE A 184 9.07 18.74 -4.65
CA PHE A 184 9.81 17.47 -4.79
C PHE A 184 10.92 17.57 -5.85
N ALA A 185 10.74 18.35 -6.89
CA ALA A 185 11.75 18.53 -7.95
C ALA A 185 12.93 19.37 -7.44
N ALA A 186 12.64 20.48 -6.76
CA ALA A 186 13.64 21.36 -6.17
C ALA A 186 14.22 20.82 -4.85
N LYS A 187 13.56 19.84 -4.21
CA LYS A 187 13.86 19.31 -2.87
C LYS A 187 13.98 20.41 -1.82
N LYS A 188 13.07 21.37 -1.84
CA LYS A 188 13.15 22.60 -1.05
C LYS A 188 11.83 22.91 -0.36
N PHE A 189 11.91 23.38 0.90
CA PHE A 189 10.81 23.97 1.64
C PHE A 189 10.73 25.48 1.39
N SER A 190 9.51 26.02 1.35
CA SER A 190 9.21 27.44 1.35
C SER A 190 7.97 27.72 2.21
N GLU A 191 7.92 28.88 2.85
CA GLU A 191 6.77 29.30 3.64
C GLU A 191 5.75 29.99 2.75
N LEU A 192 4.48 29.60 2.89
CA LEU A 192 3.37 30.21 2.14
C LEU A 192 2.76 31.39 2.89
N GLY A 193 2.77 31.38 4.28
CA GLY A 193 1.92 32.26 5.03
C GLY A 193 0.44 32.20 4.59
N PRO A 194 -0.51 32.76 5.29
CA PRO A 194 -0.44 33.32 6.61
C PRO A 194 -0.29 32.27 7.72
N MET A 195 -0.19 32.72 8.98
CA MET A 195 -0.29 31.84 10.14
C MET A 195 -1.67 31.21 10.22
N LEU A 196 -1.70 29.90 10.47
CA LEU A 196 -2.93 29.12 10.50
C LEU A 196 -3.53 28.99 11.91
N THR A 197 -4.76 28.50 12.01
CA THR A 197 -5.37 28.16 13.31
C THR A 197 -4.64 26.98 13.95
N PRO A 198 -4.58 26.86 15.29
CA PRO A 198 -3.98 25.72 15.96
C PRO A 198 -4.51 24.37 15.43
N TYR A 199 -3.59 23.47 15.13
CA TYR A 199 -3.86 22.16 14.52
C TYR A 199 -4.60 22.20 13.17
N ALA A 200 -4.51 23.30 12.46
CA ALA A 200 -5.05 23.37 11.10
C ALA A 200 -4.54 22.20 10.26
N THR A 201 -5.36 21.81 9.32
CA THR A 201 -5.03 20.80 8.32
C THR A 201 -5.23 21.40 6.93
N THR A 202 -4.58 20.82 5.94
CA THR A 202 -4.68 21.27 4.56
C THR A 202 -5.58 20.33 3.75
N LEU A 203 -6.36 20.88 2.81
CA LEU A 203 -7.07 20.15 1.77
C LEU A 203 -6.56 20.59 0.40
N VAL A 204 -6.48 19.67 -0.55
CA VAL A 204 -6.23 20.00 -1.96
C VAL A 204 -7.51 19.70 -2.73
N ASP A 205 -8.07 20.71 -3.39
CA ASP A 205 -9.32 20.59 -4.13
C ASP A 205 -9.15 19.92 -5.50
N GLY A 206 -10.26 19.67 -6.19
CA GLY A 206 -10.27 19.03 -7.52
C GLY A 206 -9.50 19.81 -8.61
N GLU A 207 -9.22 21.10 -8.39
CA GLU A 207 -8.44 21.96 -9.29
C GLU A 207 -6.95 22.03 -8.86
N GLY A 208 -6.60 21.38 -7.75
CA GLY A 208 -5.25 21.33 -7.20
C GLY A 208 -4.84 22.53 -6.38
N ARG A 209 -5.80 23.36 -5.96
CA ARG A 209 -5.54 24.46 -5.01
C ARG A 209 -5.50 23.89 -3.60
N ALA A 210 -4.54 24.38 -2.82
CA ALA A 210 -4.45 24.02 -1.41
C ALA A 210 -5.21 25.02 -0.54
N HIS A 211 -5.96 24.49 0.43
CA HIS A 211 -6.78 25.30 1.33
C HIS A 211 -6.45 24.98 2.78
N SER A 212 -6.40 26.01 3.62
CA SER A 212 -6.31 25.87 5.07
C SER A 212 -7.04 27.01 5.77
N LEU A 213 -7.21 26.94 7.10
CA LEU A 213 -7.88 27.96 7.90
C LEU A 213 -6.85 28.82 8.62
N THR A 214 -6.98 30.13 8.43
CA THR A 214 -6.13 31.10 9.14
C THR A 214 -6.49 31.16 10.63
N LYS A 215 -5.64 31.84 11.41
CA LYS A 215 -5.87 32.10 12.83
C LYS A 215 -7.23 32.78 13.09
N ASP A 216 -7.72 33.57 12.14
CA ASP A 216 -9.00 34.29 12.22
C ASP A 216 -10.12 33.56 11.46
N PHE A 217 -9.96 32.27 11.19
CA PHE A 217 -10.95 31.41 10.51
C PHE A 217 -11.32 31.88 9.09
N GLN A 218 -10.44 32.59 8.40
CA GLN A 218 -10.60 32.82 6.98
C GLN A 218 -10.07 31.62 6.19
N LEU A 219 -10.63 31.36 5.04
CA LEU A 219 -10.09 30.39 4.10
C LEU A 219 -8.85 30.98 3.40
N ALA A 220 -7.67 30.49 3.73
CA ALA A 220 -6.46 30.70 2.95
C ALA A 220 -6.44 29.70 1.78
N THR A 221 -6.18 30.18 0.59
CA THR A 221 -6.09 29.37 -0.64
C THR A 221 -4.78 29.66 -1.34
N TYR A 222 -3.94 28.64 -1.53
CA TYR A 222 -2.77 28.71 -2.40
C TYR A 222 -3.12 28.12 -3.76
N ASP A 223 -2.87 28.89 -4.82
CA ASP A 223 -3.02 28.46 -6.20
C ASP A 223 -1.62 28.17 -6.79
N PRO A 224 -1.27 26.90 -7.08
CA PRO A 224 0.03 26.56 -7.63
C PRO A 224 0.28 27.08 -9.05
N ALA A 225 -0.78 27.36 -9.83
CA ALA A 225 -0.63 27.94 -11.18
C ALA A 225 -0.16 29.39 -11.13
N THR A 226 -0.69 30.17 -10.19
CA THR A 226 -0.32 31.59 -10.01
C THR A 226 0.74 31.82 -8.94
N LYS A 227 1.02 30.80 -8.12
CA LYS A 227 1.90 30.83 -6.94
C LYS A 227 1.50 31.91 -5.90
N LYS A 228 0.21 32.19 -5.79
CA LYS A 228 -0.34 33.22 -4.88
C LYS A 228 -1.19 32.59 -3.79
N VAL A 229 -1.12 33.21 -2.60
CA VAL A 229 -2.03 32.94 -1.51
C VAL A 229 -3.08 34.03 -1.44
N THR A 230 -4.34 33.66 -1.34
CA THR A 230 -5.48 34.55 -1.10
C THR A 230 -6.17 34.19 0.21
N GLN A 231 -6.80 35.14 0.87
CA GLN A 231 -7.57 34.91 2.08
C GLN A 231 -8.96 35.46 1.88
N ARG A 232 -9.98 34.69 2.23
CA ARG A 232 -11.39 35.08 2.08
C ARG A 232 -12.18 34.72 3.31
N PRO A 233 -13.06 35.61 3.81
CA PRO A 233 -13.95 35.28 4.90
C PRO A 233 -14.95 34.18 4.49
N ILE A 234 -15.19 33.26 5.40
CA ILE A 234 -16.26 32.25 5.26
C ILE A 234 -17.53 32.85 5.84
N GLU A 235 -18.63 32.78 5.09
CA GLU A 235 -19.93 33.29 5.50
C GLU A 235 -20.94 32.16 5.70
N ILE A 236 -21.52 32.10 6.90
CA ILE A 236 -22.53 31.12 7.30
C ILE A 236 -23.77 31.87 7.74
N GLY A 237 -24.90 31.66 7.07
CA GLY A 237 -26.17 32.34 7.41
C GLY A 237 -26.10 33.86 7.36
N GLY A 238 -25.30 34.44 6.45
CA GLY A 238 -25.11 35.88 6.30
C GLY A 238 -24.13 36.52 7.30
N LYS A 239 -23.49 35.73 8.20
CA LYS A 239 -22.50 36.18 9.17
C LYS A 239 -21.13 35.57 8.87
N ALA A 240 -20.07 36.32 9.15
CA ALA A 240 -18.70 35.81 9.06
C ALA A 240 -18.53 34.68 10.10
N PHE A 241 -17.93 33.57 9.64
CA PHE A 241 -17.52 32.46 10.50
C PHE A 241 -16.30 32.90 11.29
N THR A 242 -16.46 33.02 12.58
CA THR A 242 -15.41 33.48 13.49
C THR A 242 -15.20 32.46 14.59
N ARG A 243 -14.03 32.54 15.21
CA ARG A 243 -13.72 31.78 16.42
C ARG A 243 -14.37 32.45 17.64
N GLU A 244 -15.47 31.88 18.09
CA GLU A 244 -16.07 32.32 19.37
C GLU A 244 -15.45 31.54 20.54
N ASN A 245 -15.08 32.26 21.61
CA ASN A 245 -14.75 31.73 22.94
C ASN A 245 -13.73 30.58 23.02
N GLY A 246 -12.63 30.69 22.30
CA GLY A 246 -11.56 29.68 22.39
C GLY A 246 -11.94 28.31 21.85
N SER A 247 -13.05 28.22 21.13
CA SER A 247 -13.50 27.01 20.48
C SER A 247 -12.44 26.54 19.48
N ALA A 248 -12.31 25.49 19.45
CA ALA A 248 -11.47 24.42 19.07
C ALA A 248 -11.24 24.31 17.58
N ILE A 249 -10.20 23.64 17.39
CA ILE A 249 -9.56 23.11 16.23
C ILE A 249 -10.56 22.43 15.32
N PRO A 250 -10.78 22.89 14.10
CA PRO A 250 -11.62 22.21 13.15
C PRO A 250 -10.92 20.96 12.59
N THR A 251 -11.61 19.85 12.61
CA THR A 251 -11.26 18.67 11.80
C THR A 251 -12.09 18.72 10.54
N TRP A 252 -11.46 18.69 9.36
CA TRP A 252 -12.16 18.73 8.09
C TRP A 252 -11.66 17.72 7.08
N ASN A 253 -12.56 17.32 6.19
CA ASN A 253 -12.28 16.42 5.07
C ASN A 253 -12.99 16.91 3.81
N LEU A 254 -12.43 16.55 2.64
CA LEU A 254 -12.96 16.91 1.34
C LEU A 254 -13.92 15.83 0.83
N SER A 255 -15.08 16.23 0.31
CA SER A 255 -15.99 15.32 -0.40
C SER A 255 -15.38 14.80 -1.70
N ALA A 256 -15.92 13.69 -2.19
CA ALA A 256 -15.52 13.10 -3.48
C ALA A 256 -15.76 14.02 -4.69
N ASP A 257 -16.58 15.07 -4.55
CA ASP A 257 -16.78 16.09 -5.57
C ASP A 257 -15.55 17.01 -5.75
N GLY A 258 -14.59 16.94 -4.84
CA GLY A 258 -13.39 17.78 -4.85
C GLY A 258 -13.60 19.24 -4.46
N HIS A 259 -14.81 19.66 -4.08
CA HIS A 259 -15.15 21.06 -3.85
C HIS A 259 -15.81 21.36 -2.52
N THR A 260 -16.43 20.38 -1.87
CA THR A 260 -17.12 20.55 -0.58
C THR A 260 -16.24 20.07 0.57
N ALA A 261 -15.80 20.99 1.43
CA ALA A 261 -15.12 20.64 2.68
C ALA A 261 -16.13 20.49 3.82
N TRP A 262 -16.03 19.39 4.57
CA TRP A 262 -16.83 19.15 5.78
C TRP A 262 -15.96 19.25 7.00
N LEU A 263 -16.40 20.00 7.99
CA LEU A 263 -15.68 20.21 9.25
C LEU A 263 -16.60 20.06 10.45
N ILE A 264 -16.01 19.69 11.57
CA ILE A 264 -16.67 19.65 12.86
C ILE A 264 -15.85 20.43 13.89
N LEU A 265 -16.53 21.21 14.69
CA LEU A 265 -15.88 21.96 15.78
C LEU A 265 -15.70 21.05 16.99
N MET A 266 -14.53 21.10 17.61
CA MET A 266 -14.10 20.14 18.61
C MET A 266 -14.99 20.11 19.86
N ASN A 267 -15.44 21.26 20.33
CA ASN A 267 -16.11 21.38 21.64
C ASN A 267 -17.63 21.56 21.56
N ASP A 268 -18.20 21.77 20.37
CA ASP A 268 -19.64 21.97 20.21
C ASP A 268 -20.33 20.90 19.38
N ALA A 269 -19.51 20.04 18.70
CA ALA A 269 -19.97 19.01 17.81
C ALA A 269 -20.84 19.49 16.63
N GLY A 270 -20.73 20.76 16.24
CA GLY A 270 -21.45 21.36 15.12
C GLY A 270 -20.86 20.98 13.78
N LEU A 271 -21.68 20.45 12.89
CA LEU A 271 -21.27 20.06 11.54
C LEU A 271 -21.45 21.23 10.57
N ILE A 272 -20.36 21.57 9.85
CA ILE A 272 -20.33 22.67 8.89
C ILE A 272 -19.82 22.15 7.57
N SER A 273 -20.37 22.65 6.45
CA SER A 273 -19.77 22.48 5.12
C SER A 273 -19.35 23.83 4.55
N ILE A 274 -18.26 23.81 3.76
CA ILE A 274 -17.67 24.97 3.08
C ILE A 274 -17.56 24.65 1.60
N ASP A 275 -18.08 25.52 0.75
CA ASP A 275 -17.97 25.41 -0.70
C ASP A 275 -16.68 26.07 -1.19
N LEU A 276 -15.63 25.25 -1.43
CA LEU A 276 -14.31 25.70 -1.91
C LEU A 276 -14.36 26.29 -3.33
N SER A 277 -15.39 25.95 -4.13
CA SER A 277 -15.61 26.47 -5.47
C SER A 277 -16.23 27.89 -5.49
N SER A 278 -16.61 28.43 -4.33
CA SER A 278 -17.19 29.76 -4.18
C SER A 278 -16.39 30.83 -4.89
N LYS A 279 -17.04 31.63 -5.74
CA LYS A 279 -16.43 32.74 -6.48
C LYS A 279 -16.63 34.05 -5.70
N GLY A 280 -15.78 35.04 -6.03
CA GLY A 280 -15.82 36.36 -5.42
C GLY A 280 -14.99 36.46 -4.11
N ASN A 281 -15.30 37.49 -3.32
CA ASN A 281 -14.50 37.85 -2.13
C ASN A 281 -14.92 37.12 -0.82
N LYS A 282 -15.94 36.26 -0.88
CA LYS A 282 -16.44 35.47 0.26
C LYS A 282 -16.57 34.00 -0.13
N VAL A 283 -16.49 33.13 0.86
CA VAL A 283 -16.67 31.68 0.72
C VAL A 283 -17.97 31.29 1.43
N LYS A 284 -18.82 30.50 0.76
CA LYS A 284 -20.10 30.07 1.31
C LYS A 284 -19.91 28.89 2.26
N GLY A 285 -20.49 28.95 3.45
CA GLY A 285 -20.59 27.86 4.39
C GLY A 285 -22.04 27.61 4.80
N VAL A 286 -22.31 26.41 5.25
CA VAL A 286 -23.61 25.97 5.77
C VAL A 286 -23.41 25.30 7.12
N ASN A 287 -24.17 25.74 8.12
CA ASN A 287 -24.27 25.07 9.41
C ASN A 287 -25.40 24.03 9.34
N HIS A 288 -25.06 22.77 9.56
CA HIS A 288 -25.98 21.62 9.53
C HIS A 288 -26.54 21.25 10.92
N GLY A 289 -26.11 21.99 11.97
CA GLY A 289 -26.50 21.71 13.34
C GLY A 289 -25.58 20.71 14.06
N LEU A 290 -25.99 20.33 15.27
CA LEU A 290 -25.22 19.42 16.11
C LEU A 290 -25.36 17.97 15.67
N MET A 291 -24.26 17.25 15.57
CA MET A 291 -24.25 15.81 15.31
C MET A 291 -24.81 15.02 16.50
N LEU A 292 -24.57 15.49 17.72
CA LEU A 292 -25.10 14.91 18.94
C LEU A 292 -25.40 16.02 19.95
N LYS A 293 -26.52 15.91 20.67
CA LYS A 293 -26.86 16.75 21.83
C LYS A 293 -26.36 16.07 23.09
N GLY A 294 -25.71 16.80 23.98
CA GLY A 294 -25.23 16.29 25.26
C GLY A 294 -24.37 17.30 26.01
N GLU A 295 -24.04 17.01 27.27
CA GLU A 295 -23.16 17.85 28.08
C GLU A 295 -21.68 17.63 27.69
N ASN A 296 -20.92 18.73 27.58
CA ASN A 296 -19.48 18.71 27.28
C ASN A 296 -19.11 17.84 26.07
N PRO A 297 -19.66 18.09 24.86
CA PRO A 297 -19.35 17.33 23.68
C PRO A 297 -17.87 17.53 23.30
N ASP A 298 -17.25 16.46 22.81
CA ASP A 298 -15.89 16.49 22.28
C ASP A 298 -15.78 15.54 21.08
N SER A 299 -15.45 16.06 19.92
CA SER A 299 -15.36 15.34 18.64
C SER A 299 -13.94 15.36 18.08
N ARG A 300 -12.95 15.48 18.93
CA ARG A 300 -11.53 15.67 18.63
C ARG A 300 -11.01 14.77 17.50
N SER A 301 -10.73 15.37 16.34
CA SER A 301 -10.19 14.73 15.11
C SER A 301 -10.94 13.51 14.56
N ALA A 302 -12.15 13.27 14.99
CA ALA A 302 -12.94 12.11 14.63
C ALA A 302 -14.05 12.46 13.61
N LEU A 303 -13.67 12.78 12.38
CA LEU A 303 -14.61 12.95 11.26
C LEU A 303 -14.07 12.21 10.04
N THR A 304 -14.93 11.45 9.37
CA THR A 304 -14.61 10.80 8.08
C THR A 304 -15.81 10.86 7.13
N ILE A 305 -15.53 10.94 5.83
CA ILE A 305 -16.52 10.80 4.77
C ILE A 305 -16.38 9.40 4.20
N ALA A 306 -17.42 8.61 4.32
CA ALA A 306 -17.37 7.22 3.90
C ALA A 306 -17.77 7.04 2.43
N PRO A 307 -17.42 5.91 1.79
CA PRO A 307 -17.78 5.61 0.39
C PRO A 307 -19.31 5.55 0.14
N ASP A 308 -20.11 5.38 1.20
CA ASP A 308 -21.57 5.45 1.10
C ASP A 308 -22.10 6.89 0.97
N GLY A 309 -21.20 7.89 1.03
CA GLY A 309 -21.52 9.32 0.96
C GLY A 309 -22.04 9.90 2.27
N ASN A 310 -22.07 9.13 3.36
CA ASN A 310 -22.39 9.64 4.68
C ASN A 310 -21.14 10.17 5.41
N ILE A 311 -21.38 11.08 6.34
CA ILE A 311 -20.35 11.62 7.22
C ILE A 311 -20.48 10.94 8.56
N TYR A 312 -19.40 10.33 9.04
CA TYR A 312 -19.34 9.69 10.34
C TYR A 312 -18.43 10.49 11.27
N THR A 313 -18.81 10.54 12.53
CA THR A 313 -18.02 11.17 13.59
C THR A 313 -18.19 10.45 14.92
N LEU A 314 -17.14 10.49 15.75
CA LEU A 314 -17.19 10.05 17.14
C LEU A 314 -17.29 11.27 18.04
N ILE A 315 -18.29 11.27 18.88
CA ILE A 315 -18.53 12.35 19.84
C ILE A 315 -18.65 11.77 21.24
N SER A 316 -17.79 12.20 22.12
CA SER A 316 -17.94 11.89 23.54
C SER A 316 -18.80 12.95 24.22
N VAL A 317 -19.69 12.50 25.09
CA VAL A 317 -20.50 13.36 25.98
C VAL A 317 -20.41 12.84 27.41
N LYS A 318 -20.66 13.70 28.39
CA LYS A 318 -20.80 13.29 29.78
C LYS A 318 -21.98 12.31 29.91
N ASN A 319 -21.76 11.21 30.59
CA ASN A 319 -22.84 10.24 30.83
C ASN A 319 -23.83 10.78 31.88
N THR A 320 -24.98 11.23 31.40
CA THR A 320 -26.10 11.74 32.24
C THR A 320 -27.27 10.76 32.28
N THR A 321 -27.11 9.54 31.74
CA THR A 321 -28.18 8.54 31.63
C THR A 321 -28.53 7.84 32.95
N GLY A 322 -27.69 7.98 33.99
CA GLY A 322 -27.79 7.17 35.20
C GLY A 322 -27.23 5.75 35.07
N PHE A 323 -26.85 5.32 33.86
CA PHE A 323 -26.31 3.99 33.59
C PHE A 323 -24.77 4.02 33.50
N GLY A 324 -24.13 3.89 34.63
CA GLY A 324 -22.68 4.03 34.79
C GLY A 324 -22.23 5.47 34.99
N LYS A 325 -20.91 5.69 34.92
CA LYS A 325 -20.26 6.99 35.13
C LYS A 325 -19.31 7.31 33.99
N GLY A 326 -18.80 8.54 33.96
CA GLY A 326 -17.78 8.99 33.04
C GLY A 326 -18.34 9.58 31.74
N LYS A 327 -17.73 9.28 30.61
CA LYS A 327 -18.15 9.71 29.27
C LYS A 327 -18.65 8.54 28.46
N LEU A 328 -19.54 8.81 27.51
CA LEU A 328 -19.98 7.86 26.49
C LEU A 328 -19.54 8.36 25.10
N HIS A 329 -18.97 7.50 24.32
CA HIS A 329 -18.53 7.79 22.97
C HIS A 329 -19.55 7.27 21.97
N HIS A 330 -20.30 8.19 21.37
CA HIS A 330 -21.32 7.90 20.38
C HIS A 330 -20.74 7.93 18.97
N LEU A 331 -21.06 6.94 18.17
CA LEU A 331 -20.89 7.00 16.73
C LEU A 331 -22.11 7.69 16.12
N CYS A 332 -21.87 8.81 15.45
CA CYS A 332 -22.91 9.61 14.81
C CYS A 332 -22.75 9.60 13.30
N ARG A 333 -23.87 9.65 12.57
CA ARG A 333 -23.91 9.70 11.12
C ARG A 333 -24.74 10.89 10.64
N TYR A 334 -24.25 11.61 9.65
CA TYR A 334 -25.04 12.59 8.89
C TYR A 334 -25.17 12.13 7.44
N ASN A 335 -26.41 12.13 6.94
CA ASN A 335 -26.67 11.86 5.53
C ASN A 335 -26.89 13.19 4.79
N PRO A 336 -25.94 13.63 3.94
CA PRO A 336 -26.05 14.91 3.24
C PRO A 336 -27.24 15.00 2.29
N LYS A 337 -27.62 13.90 1.61
CA LYS A 337 -28.74 13.86 0.67
C LYS A 337 -30.08 14.01 1.37
N LYS A 338 -30.23 13.39 2.56
CA LYS A 338 -31.46 13.43 3.37
C LYS A 338 -31.44 14.55 4.40
N ARG A 339 -30.31 15.23 4.59
CA ARG A 339 -30.07 16.25 5.63
C ARG A 339 -30.47 15.77 7.02
N ARG A 340 -30.10 14.52 7.34
CA ARG A 340 -30.52 13.86 8.59
C ARG A 340 -29.34 13.45 9.44
N HIS A 341 -29.38 13.84 10.71
CA HIS A 341 -28.49 13.34 11.76
C HIS A 341 -29.06 12.06 12.38
N GLU A 342 -28.15 11.18 12.81
CA GLU A 342 -28.51 9.93 13.46
C GLU A 342 -27.44 9.55 14.48
N ASP A 343 -27.85 9.35 15.74
CA ASP A 343 -27.04 8.70 16.77
C ASP A 343 -27.16 7.18 16.57
N LEU A 344 -26.05 6.55 16.17
CA LEU A 344 -26.00 5.11 15.89
C LEU A 344 -25.83 4.29 17.18
N GLY A 345 -25.33 4.93 18.25
CA GLY A 345 -25.17 4.32 19.56
C GLY A 345 -23.77 4.51 20.16
N VAL A 346 -23.61 3.98 21.36
CA VAL A 346 -22.36 4.02 22.13
C VAL A 346 -21.39 2.95 21.66
N LEU A 347 -20.13 3.31 21.46
CA LEU A 347 -19.07 2.33 21.12
C LEU A 347 -18.92 1.29 22.22
N ALA A 348 -18.84 0.03 21.82
CA ALA A 348 -18.64 -1.12 22.70
C ALA A 348 -17.61 -2.10 22.11
N VAL A 349 -16.88 -2.79 22.97
CA VAL A 349 -15.82 -3.74 22.60
C VAL A 349 -16.35 -5.17 22.63
N LYS A 350 -16.24 -5.88 21.48
CA LYS A 350 -16.64 -7.29 21.34
C LYS A 350 -15.75 -8.26 22.13
N ASN A 351 -14.47 -7.93 22.22
CA ASN A 351 -13.40 -8.77 22.78
C ASN A 351 -12.68 -8.00 23.92
N PRO A 352 -13.31 -7.88 25.10
CA PRO A 352 -12.79 -7.04 26.20
C PRO A 352 -11.46 -7.51 26.78
N ASP A 353 -11.04 -8.72 26.48
CA ASP A 353 -9.76 -9.33 26.86
C ASP A 353 -8.66 -9.16 25.80
N PHE A 354 -8.79 -8.21 24.87
CA PHE A 354 -7.86 -7.99 23.75
C PHE A 354 -6.44 -7.60 24.18
N PHE A 355 -6.21 -7.27 25.43
CA PHE A 355 -4.90 -7.03 26.00
C PHE A 355 -4.81 -7.54 27.43
N ASP A 356 -3.65 -8.13 27.79
CA ASP A 356 -3.36 -8.55 29.17
C ASP A 356 -2.75 -7.38 29.95
N PHE A 357 -3.59 -6.69 30.73
CA PHE A 357 -3.15 -5.58 31.53
C PHE A 357 -2.68 -6.06 32.93
N LYS A 358 -1.35 -5.95 33.15
CA LYS A 358 -0.73 -6.14 34.47
C LYS A 358 -0.19 -4.81 34.98
N PRO A 359 -0.76 -4.22 36.06
CA PRO A 359 -0.22 -3.01 36.63
C PRO A 359 1.22 -3.24 37.08
N ALA A 360 2.16 -2.35 36.68
CA ALA A 360 3.60 -2.47 36.96
C ALA A 360 3.97 -2.64 38.46
N ASN A 361 3.05 -2.32 39.36
CA ASN A 361 3.24 -2.38 40.82
C ASN A 361 2.06 -2.98 41.57
N GLY A 362 1.21 -3.76 40.90
CA GLY A 362 0.01 -4.38 41.49
C GLY A 362 -1.13 -3.39 41.82
N LYS A 363 -0.95 -2.10 41.54
CA LYS A 363 -2.00 -1.07 41.72
C LYS A 363 -2.73 -0.84 40.40
N LYS A 364 -4.06 -0.87 40.45
CA LYS A 364 -4.86 -0.43 39.31
C LYS A 364 -4.51 1.03 39.00
N PRO A 365 -4.36 1.41 37.71
CA PRO A 365 -4.23 2.82 37.35
C PRO A 365 -5.40 3.64 37.87
N PRO A 366 -5.24 4.95 38.06
CA PRO A 366 -6.32 5.82 38.60
C PRO A 366 -7.51 5.94 37.62
N TRP A 367 -7.35 5.56 36.37
CA TRP A 367 -8.40 5.43 35.34
C TRP A 367 -8.28 4.06 34.66
N SER A 368 -9.37 3.58 34.08
CA SER A 368 -9.43 2.28 33.40
C SER A 368 -8.77 2.34 32.01
N HIS A 369 -7.47 2.68 31.92
CA HIS A 369 -6.69 2.66 30.67
C HIS A 369 -7.44 3.14 29.40
N GLY A 370 -8.26 4.17 29.48
CA GLY A 370 -9.06 4.63 28.34
C GLY A 370 -10.32 3.81 28.07
N TYR A 371 -10.58 2.80 28.89
CA TYR A 371 -11.81 2.00 28.86
C TYR A 371 -12.43 1.90 30.24
N HIS A 372 -13.75 1.72 30.30
CA HIS A 372 -14.49 1.42 31.50
C HIS A 372 -15.60 0.39 31.22
N THR A 373 -16.06 -0.26 32.27
CA THR A 373 -17.15 -1.23 32.19
C THR A 373 -18.43 -0.61 32.69
N LEU A 374 -19.48 -0.69 31.89
CA LEU A 374 -20.84 -0.26 32.24
C LEU A 374 -21.55 -1.28 33.14
N PRO A 375 -22.68 -0.93 33.80
CA PRO A 375 -23.37 -1.81 34.74
C PRO A 375 -23.82 -3.16 34.18
N ASP A 376 -23.99 -3.28 32.85
CA ASP A 376 -24.30 -4.54 32.18
C ASP A 376 -23.06 -5.38 31.79
N GLY A 377 -21.87 -4.97 32.22
CA GLY A 377 -20.63 -5.65 31.91
C GLY A 377 -19.97 -5.23 30.59
N THR A 378 -20.60 -4.35 29.80
CA THR A 378 -20.09 -3.92 28.52
C THR A 378 -18.88 -2.99 28.68
N MET A 379 -17.77 -3.30 28.03
CA MET A 379 -16.58 -2.44 27.95
C MET A 379 -16.79 -1.36 26.88
N THR A 380 -16.56 -0.09 27.26
CA THR A 380 -16.67 1.07 26.36
C THR A 380 -15.43 1.97 26.46
N PRO A 381 -15.07 2.75 25.43
CA PRO A 381 -14.01 3.75 25.51
C PRO A 381 -14.35 4.84 26.52
N LEU A 382 -13.33 5.33 27.21
CA LEU A 382 -13.42 6.44 28.16
C LEU A 382 -12.67 7.70 27.70
N HIS A 383 -11.63 7.53 26.87
CA HIS A 383 -10.71 8.62 26.52
C HIS A 383 -11.07 9.30 25.20
N ASN A 384 -10.78 10.61 25.07
CA ASN A 384 -11.28 11.45 23.97
C ASN A 384 -10.41 11.52 22.73
N HIS A 385 -9.18 11.04 22.75
CA HIS A 385 -8.27 11.18 21.61
C HIS A 385 -8.48 10.04 20.62
N MET A 386 -9.37 10.26 19.66
CA MET A 386 -9.73 9.27 18.66
C MET A 386 -9.56 9.84 17.26
N ALA A 387 -8.82 9.12 16.41
CA ALA A 387 -8.96 9.27 14.97
C ALA A 387 -10.09 8.36 14.48
N LEU A 388 -10.70 8.70 13.35
CA LEU A 388 -11.72 7.91 12.69
C LEU A 388 -11.48 7.95 11.19
N ILE A 389 -11.43 6.78 10.56
CA ILE A 389 -11.44 6.63 9.10
C ILE A 389 -12.53 5.65 8.67
N ALA A 390 -13.04 5.84 7.46
CA ALA A 390 -13.83 4.86 6.75
C ALA A 390 -12.99 4.28 5.62
N THR A 391 -12.91 2.96 5.55
CA THR A 391 -12.22 2.24 4.47
C THR A 391 -13.09 2.13 3.22
N ARG A 392 -12.50 1.69 2.10
CA ARG A 392 -13.19 1.53 0.81
C ARG A 392 -14.39 0.58 0.89
N ASP A 393 -14.36 -0.41 1.78
CA ASP A 393 -15.48 -1.32 2.04
C ASP A 393 -16.48 -0.80 3.09
N ASN A 394 -16.35 0.45 3.51
CA ASN A 394 -17.19 1.10 4.52
C ASN A 394 -17.01 0.55 5.95
N THR A 395 -15.93 -0.21 6.22
CA THR A 395 -15.53 -0.54 7.59
C THR A 395 -14.97 0.72 8.26
N LEU A 396 -15.34 0.97 9.50
CA LEU A 396 -14.80 2.12 10.25
C LEU A 396 -13.67 1.64 11.17
N TYR A 397 -12.62 2.45 11.27
CA TYR A 397 -11.53 2.25 12.22
C TYR A 397 -11.35 3.49 13.07
N ALA A 398 -11.24 3.27 14.39
CA ALA A 398 -10.97 4.34 15.36
C ALA A 398 -9.74 4.01 16.20
N THR A 399 -8.95 5.03 16.57
CA THR A 399 -7.88 4.90 17.55
C THR A 399 -8.36 5.30 18.94
N ILE A 400 -7.97 4.52 19.94
CA ILE A 400 -8.30 4.76 21.35
C ILE A 400 -6.99 4.65 22.14
N ILE A 401 -6.79 5.52 23.12
CA ILE A 401 -5.59 5.48 23.96
C ILE A 401 -5.87 4.81 25.31
N TYR A 402 -4.80 4.31 25.95
CA TYR A 402 -4.80 3.61 27.25
C TYR A 402 -5.55 2.26 27.28
N PRO A 403 -5.02 1.18 26.69
CA PRO A 403 -3.83 1.11 25.82
C PRO A 403 -4.13 1.62 24.42
N PHE A 404 -3.08 1.88 23.65
CA PHE A 404 -3.24 2.31 22.26
C PHE A 404 -3.85 1.20 21.42
N THR A 405 -5.07 1.44 21.00
CA THR A 405 -5.94 0.44 20.37
C THR A 405 -6.44 0.92 19.03
N LEU A 406 -6.45 0.01 18.06
CA LEU A 406 -7.20 0.13 16.82
C LEU A 406 -8.53 -0.61 16.98
N LEU A 407 -9.65 0.10 16.97
CA LEU A 407 -11.00 -0.46 17.05
C LEU A 407 -11.60 -0.58 15.66
N LYS A 408 -11.86 -1.80 15.20
CA LYS A 408 -12.51 -2.14 13.92
C LYS A 408 -14.01 -2.25 14.11
N ILE A 409 -14.80 -1.44 13.40
CA ILE A 409 -16.26 -1.41 13.42
C ILE A 409 -16.77 -1.82 12.03
N ASP A 410 -17.21 -3.05 11.89
CA ASP A 410 -17.63 -3.67 10.63
C ASP A 410 -19.15 -3.61 10.37
N ALA A 411 -19.93 -3.01 11.30
CA ALA A 411 -21.38 -2.92 11.22
C ALA A 411 -21.93 -2.22 9.97
N PHE A 412 -21.11 -1.43 9.29
CA PHE A 412 -21.50 -0.65 8.08
C PHE A 412 -20.75 -1.14 6.84
N ARG A 413 -19.98 -2.21 6.96
CA ARG A 413 -19.26 -2.81 5.85
C ARG A 413 -20.24 -3.14 4.72
N LYS A 414 -19.84 -2.77 3.52
CA LYS A 414 -20.55 -3.17 2.30
C LYS A 414 -19.94 -4.47 1.80
N GLU A 415 -20.79 -5.45 1.54
CA GLU A 415 -20.33 -6.61 0.79
C GLU A 415 -19.87 -6.17 -0.60
N PRO A 416 -18.71 -6.68 -1.07
CA PRO A 416 -18.26 -6.39 -2.41
C PRO A 416 -19.32 -6.88 -3.42
N PRO A 417 -19.48 -6.22 -4.57
CA PRO A 417 -20.33 -6.72 -5.64
C PRO A 417 -19.91 -8.15 -6.03
N ALA A 418 -20.84 -8.88 -6.66
CA ALA A 418 -20.52 -10.22 -7.14
C ALA A 418 -19.27 -10.17 -8.03
N ALA A 419 -18.30 -11.06 -7.74
CA ALA A 419 -17.02 -11.06 -8.42
C ALA A 419 -17.18 -11.32 -9.92
N GLY A 420 -16.77 -10.36 -10.73
CA GLY A 420 -16.66 -10.47 -12.18
C GLY A 420 -15.49 -11.37 -12.62
N PRO A 421 -15.24 -11.49 -13.91
CA PRO A 421 -14.13 -12.29 -14.43
C PRO A 421 -12.75 -11.84 -13.93
N ALA A 422 -12.49 -10.54 -13.89
CA ALA A 422 -11.21 -9.98 -13.43
C ALA A 422 -10.97 -10.28 -11.95
N GLU A 423 -11.98 -10.03 -11.10
CA GLU A 423 -11.90 -10.29 -9.66
C GLU A 423 -11.71 -11.79 -9.35
N LYS A 424 -12.37 -12.67 -10.10
CA LYS A 424 -12.18 -14.13 -9.98
C LYS A 424 -10.76 -14.54 -10.37
N TYR A 425 -10.24 -13.96 -11.43
CA TYR A 425 -8.87 -14.21 -11.87
C TYR A 425 -7.83 -13.74 -10.85
N LEU A 426 -7.94 -12.51 -10.34
CA LEU A 426 -7.05 -11.97 -9.31
C LEU A 426 -7.14 -12.77 -8.01
N ARG A 427 -8.33 -13.17 -7.59
CA ARG A 427 -8.53 -14.08 -6.44
C ARG A 427 -7.81 -15.41 -6.63
N SER A 428 -7.83 -15.98 -7.84
CA SER A 428 -7.08 -17.20 -8.16
C SER A 428 -5.57 -17.00 -7.98
N ILE A 429 -5.03 -15.84 -8.40
CA ILE A 429 -3.62 -15.51 -8.15
C ILE A 429 -3.34 -15.49 -6.63
N HIS A 430 -4.14 -14.80 -5.82
CA HIS A 430 -3.93 -14.77 -4.36
C HIS A 430 -3.91 -16.17 -3.74
N GLN A 431 -4.80 -17.07 -4.15
CA GLN A 431 -4.81 -18.46 -3.69
C GLN A 431 -3.51 -19.21 -4.05
N HIS A 432 -2.93 -18.92 -5.21
CA HIS A 432 -1.64 -19.51 -5.59
C HIS A 432 -0.48 -18.88 -4.81
N LEU A 433 -0.54 -17.59 -4.49
CA LEU A 433 0.45 -16.98 -3.59
C LEU A 433 0.44 -17.64 -2.19
N ASP A 434 -0.75 -18.01 -1.68
CA ASP A 434 -0.86 -18.74 -0.41
C ASP A 434 -0.17 -20.12 -0.50
N ARG A 435 -0.43 -20.88 -1.56
CA ARG A 435 0.21 -22.16 -1.80
C ARG A 435 1.74 -22.06 -1.96
N ILE A 436 2.24 -21.03 -2.63
CA ILE A 436 3.68 -20.75 -2.73
C ILE A 436 4.26 -20.43 -1.35
N GLU A 437 3.56 -19.66 -0.52
CA GLU A 437 4.00 -19.34 0.85
C GLU A 437 4.04 -20.60 1.73
N GLU A 438 3.06 -21.49 1.63
CA GLU A 438 3.05 -22.79 2.30
C GLU A 438 4.22 -23.69 1.87
N ASN A 439 4.64 -23.58 0.60
CA ASN A 439 5.75 -24.36 0.03
C ASN A 439 7.13 -23.69 0.16
N LEU A 440 7.29 -22.60 0.93
CA LEU A 440 8.58 -21.94 1.17
C LEU A 440 9.70 -22.89 1.63
N PRO A 441 9.47 -23.95 2.44
CA PRO A 441 10.49 -24.92 2.77
C PRO A 441 11.14 -25.56 1.53
N GLN A 442 10.37 -25.96 0.53
CA GLN A 442 10.88 -26.52 -0.73
C GLN A 442 11.76 -25.50 -1.48
N PHE A 443 11.28 -24.25 -1.59
CA PHE A 443 12.07 -23.18 -2.23
C PHE A 443 13.38 -22.90 -1.50
N THR A 444 13.38 -23.00 -0.17
CA THR A 444 14.59 -22.84 0.65
C THR A 444 15.60 -23.95 0.37
N GLU A 445 15.15 -25.21 0.32
CA GLU A 445 16.01 -26.36 0.00
C GLU A 445 16.61 -26.23 -1.42
N LEU A 446 15.79 -25.88 -2.41
CA LEU A 446 16.24 -25.65 -3.78
C LEU A 446 17.22 -24.47 -3.86
N GLY A 447 16.98 -23.41 -3.08
CA GLY A 447 17.87 -22.26 -2.99
C GLY A 447 19.24 -22.61 -2.39
N GLU A 448 19.25 -23.41 -1.33
CA GLU A 448 20.50 -23.88 -0.70
C GLU A 448 21.32 -24.77 -1.64
N MET A 449 20.66 -25.70 -2.31
CA MET A 449 21.28 -26.56 -3.29
C MET A 449 21.85 -25.75 -4.47
N THR A 450 21.09 -24.76 -4.98
CA THR A 450 21.56 -23.89 -6.06
C THR A 450 22.78 -23.09 -5.65
N ALA A 451 22.74 -22.47 -4.45
CA ALA A 451 23.88 -21.73 -3.91
C ALA A 451 25.12 -22.59 -3.74
N GLU A 452 24.98 -23.82 -3.25
CA GLU A 452 26.09 -24.74 -3.07
C GLU A 452 26.71 -25.17 -4.41
N ARG A 453 25.90 -25.56 -5.39
CA ARG A 453 26.39 -25.89 -6.73
C ARG A 453 27.11 -24.72 -7.39
N TYR A 454 26.52 -23.52 -7.28
CA TYR A 454 27.12 -22.30 -7.78
C TYR A 454 28.48 -22.01 -7.12
N GLU A 455 28.61 -22.20 -5.81
CA GLU A 455 29.90 -22.03 -5.09
C GLU A 455 30.97 -22.99 -5.59
N ARG A 456 30.59 -24.24 -5.87
CA ARG A 456 31.46 -25.30 -6.42
C ARG A 456 31.82 -25.12 -7.89
N GLY A 457 31.41 -24.00 -8.52
CA GLY A 457 31.76 -23.69 -9.92
C GLY A 457 30.70 -24.05 -10.95
N GLY A 458 29.55 -24.53 -10.51
CA GLY A 458 28.41 -24.84 -11.40
C GLY A 458 27.84 -23.58 -12.07
N LEU A 459 27.35 -23.76 -13.29
CA LEU A 459 26.56 -22.75 -14.00
C LEU A 459 25.08 -23.06 -13.85
N VAL A 460 24.24 -22.01 -13.75
CA VAL A 460 22.79 -22.13 -13.69
C VAL A 460 22.23 -21.58 -14.99
N GLY A 461 21.89 -22.47 -15.91
CA GLY A 461 21.42 -22.11 -17.24
C GLY A 461 19.91 -22.24 -17.39
N PHE A 462 19.28 -21.30 -18.11
CA PHE A 462 17.90 -21.47 -18.59
C PHE A 462 17.90 -22.10 -19.98
N HIS A 463 17.02 -23.06 -20.17
CA HIS A 463 16.88 -23.75 -21.47
C HIS A 463 15.46 -23.58 -21.99
N TRP A 464 15.34 -22.86 -23.10
CA TRP A 464 14.09 -22.50 -23.75
C TRP A 464 13.29 -23.74 -24.19
N LEU A 465 12.28 -24.08 -23.38
CA LEU A 465 11.31 -25.11 -23.71
C LEU A 465 9.92 -24.50 -24.03
N GLY A 466 9.87 -23.19 -24.21
CA GLY A 466 8.68 -22.48 -24.65
C GLY A 466 7.93 -21.75 -23.56
N ALA A 467 8.53 -21.63 -22.37
CA ALA A 467 7.96 -20.88 -21.27
C ALA A 467 8.37 -19.40 -21.27
N THR A 468 7.56 -18.56 -20.68
CA THR A 468 7.85 -17.13 -20.47
C THR A 468 8.70 -16.87 -19.23
N LEU A 469 8.83 -17.86 -18.34
CA LEU A 469 9.62 -17.77 -17.10
C LEU A 469 11.08 -17.37 -17.36
N GLU A 470 11.69 -17.93 -18.41
CA GLU A 470 13.06 -17.59 -18.80
C GLU A 470 13.21 -16.11 -19.13
N GLN A 471 12.23 -15.54 -19.84
CA GLN A 471 12.20 -14.12 -20.21
C GLN A 471 12.01 -13.23 -18.96
N GLU A 472 11.39 -13.76 -17.93
CA GLU A 472 11.17 -13.04 -16.68
C GLU A 472 12.40 -13.03 -15.78
N LEU A 473 13.20 -14.09 -15.75
CA LEU A 473 14.29 -14.22 -14.78
C LEU A 473 15.67 -13.78 -15.30
N ILE A 474 15.93 -13.90 -16.63
CA ILE A 474 17.24 -13.59 -17.20
C ILE A 474 17.47 -12.08 -17.34
N GLY A 475 18.57 -11.57 -16.79
CA GLY A 475 19.01 -10.19 -17.01
C GLY A 475 18.06 -9.13 -16.41
N ARG A 476 17.25 -9.52 -15.45
CA ARG A 476 16.26 -8.63 -14.82
C ARG A 476 16.85 -7.82 -13.68
N SER A 477 16.39 -6.58 -13.61
CA SER A 477 16.59 -5.73 -12.44
C SER A 477 16.28 -6.48 -11.14
N GLY A 478 17.17 -6.39 -10.16
CA GLY A 478 16.98 -7.05 -8.86
C GLY A 478 17.20 -8.57 -8.86
N GLY A 479 17.57 -9.17 -10.00
CA GLY A 479 17.93 -10.60 -10.11
C GLY A 479 19.42 -10.87 -10.01
N LEU A 480 19.79 -12.14 -9.86
CA LEU A 480 21.17 -12.62 -9.83
C LEU A 480 21.84 -12.44 -11.22
N MET A 481 23.00 -11.79 -11.28
CA MET A 481 23.73 -11.56 -12.53
C MET A 481 24.23 -12.83 -13.21
N HIS A 482 24.33 -13.92 -12.48
CA HIS A 482 24.98 -15.15 -12.92
C HIS A 482 24.02 -16.25 -13.32
N ILE A 483 22.75 -16.03 -13.24
CA ILE A 483 21.71 -16.98 -13.64
C ILE A 483 21.29 -16.69 -15.07
N GLY A 484 21.10 -17.73 -15.85
CA GLY A 484 20.58 -17.69 -17.22
C GLY A 484 21.62 -17.65 -18.32
N PHE A 485 22.89 -17.72 -18.00
CA PHE A 485 23.94 -17.73 -18.98
C PHE A 485 24.70 -19.07 -18.92
N ASP A 486 24.56 -19.88 -19.96
CA ASP A 486 25.25 -21.15 -20.18
C ASP A 486 26.71 -21.03 -20.62
N ARG A 487 27.22 -19.79 -20.73
CA ARG A 487 28.60 -19.49 -21.13
C ARG A 487 29.48 -19.16 -19.96
N PRO A 488 30.65 -19.77 -19.84
CA PRO A 488 31.60 -19.44 -18.79
C PRO A 488 32.05 -17.97 -18.91
N TRP A 489 32.40 -17.40 -17.78
CA TRP A 489 33.03 -16.10 -17.65
C TRP A 489 34.17 -15.95 -18.67
N LYS A 490 34.51 -14.71 -19.02
CA LYS A 490 35.53 -14.39 -20.05
C LYS A 490 36.86 -15.10 -19.88
N ASP A 491 37.18 -15.59 -18.71
CA ASP A 491 38.30 -16.51 -18.50
C ASP A 491 37.95 -17.85 -19.11
N LYS A 492 38.47 -18.08 -20.33
CA LYS A 492 38.42 -19.32 -21.09
C LYS A 492 39.17 -20.48 -20.39
N LYS A 493 39.31 -20.48 -19.08
CA LYS A 493 39.79 -21.63 -18.34
C LYS A 493 38.83 -22.77 -18.59
N LEU A 494 39.33 -23.84 -19.11
CA LEU A 494 38.64 -25.11 -19.24
C LEU A 494 38.10 -25.46 -17.85
N ARG A 495 36.80 -25.50 -17.69
CA ARG A 495 36.16 -25.93 -16.43
C ARG A 495 36.49 -27.42 -16.22
N SER A 496 36.77 -27.79 -14.99
CA SER A 496 37.00 -29.17 -14.61
C SER A 496 35.69 -29.99 -14.75
N GLU A 497 35.79 -31.29 -14.88
CA GLU A 497 34.60 -32.17 -14.87
C GLU A 497 33.84 -32.08 -13.56
N ALA A 498 34.56 -31.85 -12.44
CA ALA A 498 33.94 -31.60 -11.12
C ALA A 498 33.09 -30.32 -11.08
N GLU A 499 33.52 -29.25 -11.75
CA GLU A 499 32.73 -28.02 -11.91
C GLU A 499 31.54 -28.20 -12.83
N LYS A 500 31.70 -28.93 -13.96
CA LYS A 500 30.61 -29.24 -14.88
C LYS A 500 29.53 -30.12 -14.22
N ALA A 501 29.93 -31.04 -13.35
CA ALA A 501 29.01 -31.88 -12.59
C ALA A 501 28.12 -31.07 -11.61
N GLN A 502 28.44 -29.80 -11.38
CA GLN A 502 27.65 -28.88 -10.56
C GLN A 502 26.66 -28.04 -11.40
N ASP A 503 26.66 -28.17 -12.72
CA ASP A 503 25.77 -27.39 -13.59
C ASP A 503 24.28 -27.70 -13.31
N MET A 504 23.43 -26.70 -13.50
CA MET A 504 22.00 -26.82 -13.39
C MET A 504 21.31 -26.36 -14.67
N ALA A 505 20.32 -27.11 -15.10
CA ALA A 505 19.39 -26.75 -16.16
C ALA A 505 18.05 -26.35 -15.52
N LEU A 506 17.63 -25.12 -15.74
CA LEU A 506 16.29 -24.64 -15.37
C LEU A 506 15.38 -24.74 -16.57
N VAL A 507 14.25 -25.39 -16.41
CA VAL A 507 13.26 -25.62 -17.44
C VAL A 507 11.86 -25.30 -16.95
N ALA A 508 11.00 -24.75 -17.81
CA ALA A 508 9.64 -24.38 -17.40
C ALA A 508 8.62 -24.63 -18.51
N TRP A 509 7.38 -24.86 -18.13
CA TRP A 509 6.25 -25.03 -19.04
C TRP A 509 5.07 -24.19 -18.58
N ASP A 510 4.65 -23.25 -19.41
CA ASP A 510 3.45 -22.44 -19.22
C ASP A 510 2.21 -23.08 -19.87
N ALA A 511 2.47 -24.00 -20.81
CA ALA A 511 1.47 -24.69 -21.59
C ALA A 511 1.90 -26.15 -21.82
N ASP A 512 1.29 -26.83 -22.80
CA ASP A 512 1.65 -28.18 -23.16
C ASP A 512 3.10 -28.29 -23.64
N PRO A 513 3.79 -29.41 -23.33
CA PRO A 513 5.15 -29.61 -23.76
C PRO A 513 5.21 -29.84 -25.29
N LYS A 514 6.33 -29.45 -25.92
CA LYS A 514 6.61 -29.68 -27.31
C LYS A 514 7.22 -31.08 -27.51
N ALA A 515 7.07 -31.63 -28.70
CA ALA A 515 7.51 -32.99 -29.03
C ALA A 515 8.97 -33.32 -28.68
N ASN A 516 9.86 -32.33 -28.68
CA ASN A 516 11.29 -32.52 -28.41
C ASN A 516 11.71 -32.23 -26.97
N ASP A 517 10.82 -31.75 -26.11
CA ASP A 517 11.18 -31.30 -24.77
C ASP A 517 11.73 -32.43 -23.90
N LEU A 518 11.07 -33.57 -23.91
CA LEU A 518 11.52 -34.74 -23.12
C LEU A 518 12.92 -35.23 -23.58
N LYS A 519 13.18 -35.24 -24.89
CA LYS A 519 14.50 -35.58 -25.41
C LYS A 519 15.58 -34.61 -24.96
N ARG A 520 15.26 -33.31 -24.89
CA ARG A 520 16.19 -32.28 -24.37
C ARG A 520 16.45 -32.46 -22.88
N LEU A 521 15.44 -32.79 -22.08
CA LEU A 521 15.65 -33.10 -20.65
C LEU A 521 16.61 -34.28 -20.47
N GLN A 522 16.43 -35.37 -21.27
CA GLN A 522 17.30 -36.52 -21.22
C GLN A 522 18.74 -36.16 -21.60
N GLN A 523 18.93 -35.23 -22.54
CA GLN A 523 20.27 -34.73 -22.91
C GLN A 523 20.93 -33.97 -21.76
N PHE A 524 20.18 -33.09 -21.02
CA PHE A 524 20.73 -32.41 -19.87
C PHE A 524 21.15 -33.40 -18.77
N LYS A 525 20.32 -34.41 -18.50
CA LYS A 525 20.63 -35.47 -17.55
C LYS A 525 21.87 -36.27 -17.96
N ALA A 526 21.98 -36.64 -19.24
CA ALA A 526 23.13 -37.36 -19.77
C ALA A 526 24.42 -36.53 -19.71
N ALA A 527 24.32 -35.18 -19.77
CA ALA A 527 25.43 -34.26 -19.54
C ALA A 527 25.77 -34.07 -18.06
N GLY A 528 25.12 -34.77 -17.14
CA GLY A 528 25.36 -34.67 -15.69
C GLY A 528 24.77 -33.43 -15.01
N GLN A 529 23.95 -32.65 -15.72
CA GLN A 529 23.32 -31.45 -15.15
C GLN A 529 22.18 -31.82 -14.20
N PHE A 530 22.03 -31.08 -13.13
CA PHE A 530 20.85 -31.13 -12.29
C PHE A 530 19.70 -30.38 -12.95
N VAL A 531 18.57 -31.04 -13.21
CA VAL A 531 17.42 -30.46 -13.90
C VAL A 531 16.35 -30.04 -12.90
N LEU A 532 16.10 -28.73 -12.81
CA LEU A 532 15.01 -28.12 -12.02
C LEU A 532 13.88 -27.70 -12.96
N GLY A 533 12.73 -28.35 -12.85
CA GLY A 533 11.54 -28.09 -13.65
C GLY A 533 10.48 -27.25 -12.91
N PHE A 534 9.80 -26.38 -13.65
CA PHE A 534 8.63 -25.62 -13.21
C PHE A 534 7.45 -25.95 -14.13
N GLY A 535 6.35 -26.41 -13.58
CA GLY A 535 5.14 -26.74 -14.35
C GLY A 535 4.04 -27.30 -13.47
N SER A 536 2.83 -27.42 -14.01
CA SER A 536 1.71 -27.97 -13.26
C SER A 536 1.64 -29.48 -13.36
N ARG A 537 1.65 -30.19 -12.22
CA ARG A 537 1.39 -31.64 -12.14
C ARG A 537 -0.05 -31.99 -12.53
N GLY A 538 -0.98 -31.05 -12.45
CA GLY A 538 -2.34 -31.20 -12.94
C GLY A 538 -2.43 -31.39 -14.47
N ASN A 539 -1.39 -31.03 -15.22
CA ASN A 539 -1.30 -31.29 -16.65
C ASN A 539 -0.73 -32.70 -16.91
N PRO A 540 -1.54 -33.70 -17.34
CA PRO A 540 -1.09 -35.06 -17.51
C PRO A 540 0.00 -35.18 -18.60
N ARG A 541 0.10 -34.24 -19.54
CA ARG A 541 1.15 -34.23 -20.59
C ARG A 541 2.53 -33.88 -20.04
N LEU A 542 2.60 -33.29 -18.84
CA LEU A 542 3.87 -33.01 -18.16
C LEU A 542 4.33 -34.12 -17.21
N ALA A 543 3.57 -35.19 -17.03
CA ALA A 543 3.85 -36.24 -16.06
C ALA A 543 5.25 -36.87 -16.25
N GLU A 544 5.61 -37.23 -17.47
CA GLU A 544 6.93 -37.80 -17.78
C GLU A 544 8.06 -36.76 -17.67
N HIS A 545 7.79 -35.48 -17.99
CA HIS A 545 8.74 -34.39 -17.83
C HIS A 545 9.05 -34.17 -16.33
N ALA A 546 8.03 -34.18 -15.50
CA ALA A 546 8.18 -34.04 -14.04
C ALA A 546 9.00 -35.19 -13.42
N LYS A 547 8.80 -36.44 -13.91
CA LYS A 547 9.59 -37.62 -13.47
C LYS A 547 11.05 -37.56 -13.94
N THR A 548 11.32 -36.96 -15.10
CA THR A 548 12.65 -36.85 -15.66
C THR A 548 13.50 -35.78 -14.95
N CYS A 549 12.90 -34.72 -14.42
CA CYS A 549 13.59 -33.70 -13.65
C CYS A 549 14.10 -34.24 -12.30
N ASP A 550 15.23 -33.73 -11.81
CA ASP A 550 15.74 -34.03 -10.46
C ASP A 550 14.91 -33.37 -9.35
N ALA A 551 14.38 -32.21 -9.64
CA ALA A 551 13.44 -31.50 -8.77
C ALA A 551 12.34 -30.82 -9.60
N TRP A 552 11.17 -30.68 -9.00
CA TRP A 552 10.02 -30.11 -9.65
C TRP A 552 9.28 -29.13 -8.74
N VAL A 553 9.10 -27.91 -9.21
CA VAL A 553 8.23 -26.91 -8.59
C VAL A 553 6.85 -27.02 -9.22
N ASP A 554 5.88 -27.48 -8.45
CA ASP A 554 4.50 -27.61 -8.91
C ASP A 554 3.81 -26.25 -8.84
N LEU A 555 3.34 -25.74 -9.98
CA LEU A 555 2.59 -24.49 -10.07
C LEU A 555 1.14 -24.64 -9.56
N ASN A 556 0.67 -25.88 -9.35
CA ASN A 556 -0.67 -26.21 -8.85
C ASN A 556 -1.81 -25.54 -9.65
N THR A 557 -1.61 -25.27 -10.93
CA THR A 557 -2.62 -24.73 -11.82
C THR A 557 -3.40 -25.85 -12.48
N GLU A 558 -4.72 -25.74 -12.58
CA GLU A 558 -5.55 -26.73 -13.23
C GLU A 558 -5.59 -26.52 -14.76
N PRO A 559 -5.70 -27.59 -15.57
CA PRO A 559 -5.83 -27.45 -17.03
C PRO A 559 -7.03 -26.62 -17.49
N LYS A 560 -8.11 -26.62 -16.74
CA LYS A 560 -9.32 -25.80 -16.99
C LYS A 560 -9.17 -24.33 -16.59
N ASP A 561 -8.25 -24.03 -15.67
CA ASP A 561 -7.87 -22.66 -15.31
C ASP A 561 -6.90 -22.06 -16.33
N SER A 562 -6.33 -22.96 -17.12
CA SER A 562 -5.53 -22.72 -18.30
C SER A 562 -6.43 -22.50 -19.52
N ASP A 563 -7.29 -21.53 -19.50
CA ASP A 563 -7.52 -20.83 -20.75
C ASP A 563 -6.19 -20.20 -21.12
N PRO A 564 -5.61 -20.68 -22.18
CA PRO A 564 -4.28 -21.24 -22.17
C PRO A 564 -3.21 -20.27 -21.68
N GLY A 565 -2.49 -20.67 -20.71
CA GLY A 565 -1.22 -20.07 -20.31
C GLY A 565 -1.29 -18.93 -19.32
N LYS A 566 -2.45 -18.33 -19.09
CA LYS A 566 -2.61 -17.07 -18.36
C LYS A 566 -2.17 -17.10 -16.91
N LEU A 567 -2.70 -18.06 -16.14
CA LEU A 567 -2.38 -18.19 -14.73
C LEU A 567 -0.96 -18.75 -14.54
N ASN A 568 -0.55 -19.69 -15.40
CA ASN A 568 0.79 -20.28 -15.37
C ASN A 568 1.90 -19.25 -15.53
N HIS A 569 1.71 -18.23 -16.39
CA HIS A 569 2.71 -17.16 -16.56
C HIS A 569 2.95 -16.41 -15.24
N VAL A 570 1.88 -15.99 -14.57
CA VAL A 570 1.97 -15.23 -13.31
C VAL A 570 2.52 -16.10 -12.18
N VAL A 571 1.95 -17.29 -11.99
CA VAL A 571 2.35 -18.21 -10.91
C VAL A 571 3.78 -18.72 -11.13
N GLY A 572 4.15 -19.03 -12.37
CA GLY A 572 5.51 -19.44 -12.74
C GLY A 572 6.52 -18.32 -12.44
N ALA A 573 6.21 -17.08 -12.82
CA ALA A 573 7.07 -15.93 -12.53
C ALA A 573 7.26 -15.72 -11.02
N VAL A 574 6.19 -15.76 -10.23
CA VAL A 574 6.27 -15.65 -8.77
C VAL A 574 7.13 -16.77 -8.19
N SER A 575 6.88 -18.03 -8.58
CA SER A 575 7.64 -19.19 -8.10
C SER A 575 9.14 -19.06 -8.43
N GLY A 576 9.47 -18.62 -9.65
CA GLY A 576 10.84 -18.39 -10.06
C GLY A 576 11.54 -17.31 -9.24
N TRP A 577 10.85 -16.22 -8.95
CA TRP A 577 11.41 -15.16 -8.10
C TRP A 577 11.54 -15.58 -6.63
N VAL A 578 10.63 -16.37 -6.08
CA VAL A 578 10.74 -16.93 -4.73
C VAL A 578 11.93 -17.89 -4.63
N TRP A 579 12.14 -18.75 -5.63
CA TRP A 579 13.33 -19.60 -5.71
C TRP A 579 14.63 -18.76 -5.77
N MET A 580 14.66 -17.70 -6.58
CA MET A 580 15.81 -16.79 -6.65
C MET A 580 16.06 -16.03 -5.34
N ALA A 581 15.01 -15.64 -4.65
CA ALA A 581 15.08 -15.00 -3.33
C ALA A 581 15.69 -15.93 -2.28
N GLU A 582 15.27 -17.20 -2.24
CA GLU A 582 15.80 -18.16 -1.30
C GLU A 582 17.24 -18.60 -1.68
N THR A 583 17.60 -18.59 -2.97
CA THR A 583 18.98 -18.78 -3.44
C THR A 583 19.88 -17.65 -2.91
N LEU A 584 19.44 -16.39 -3.00
CA LEU A 584 20.18 -15.26 -2.44
C LEU A 584 20.30 -15.38 -0.92
N ALA A 585 19.21 -15.68 -0.22
CA ALA A 585 19.23 -15.86 1.22
C ALA A 585 20.23 -16.98 1.64
N ALA A 586 20.30 -18.06 0.88
CA ALA A 586 21.28 -19.13 1.10
C ALA A 586 22.73 -18.64 0.98
N HIS A 587 23.05 -17.79 -0.01
CA HIS A 587 24.38 -17.18 -0.13
C HIS A 587 24.70 -16.27 1.06
N THR A 588 23.73 -15.47 1.56
CA THR A 588 23.97 -14.59 2.73
C THR A 588 24.26 -15.40 4.00
N ARG A 589 23.61 -16.56 4.19
CA ARG A 589 23.89 -17.48 5.31
C ARG A 589 25.30 -18.08 5.26
N LYS A 590 25.90 -18.12 4.08
CA LYS A 590 27.31 -18.52 3.87
C LYS A 590 28.29 -17.32 3.93
N GLY A 591 27.81 -16.14 4.35
CA GLY A 591 28.60 -14.91 4.45
C GLY A 591 29.00 -14.31 3.09
N ARG A 592 28.25 -14.60 2.03
CA ARG A 592 28.57 -14.14 0.66
C ARG A 592 27.38 -13.39 0.06
N MET A 593 27.65 -12.22 -0.51
CA MET A 593 26.64 -11.45 -1.28
C MET A 593 26.94 -11.55 -2.77
N PRO A 594 26.14 -12.28 -3.58
CA PRO A 594 26.33 -12.37 -5.03
C PRO A 594 26.02 -11.03 -5.70
N THR A 595 26.52 -10.85 -6.94
CA THR A 595 26.23 -9.65 -7.71
C THR A 595 24.82 -9.70 -8.30
N MET A 596 24.10 -8.58 -8.15
CA MET A 596 22.71 -8.44 -8.55
C MET A 596 22.57 -7.36 -9.61
N TRP A 597 21.62 -7.55 -10.53
CA TRP A 597 21.27 -6.56 -11.54
C TRP A 597 20.65 -5.32 -10.91
N LYS A 598 21.07 -4.14 -11.34
CA LYS A 598 20.39 -2.87 -11.06
C LYS A 598 19.61 -2.44 -12.29
N SER A 599 18.44 -1.83 -12.08
CA SER A 599 17.60 -1.35 -13.19
C SER A 599 18.34 -0.35 -14.07
N TRP A 600 18.35 -0.58 -15.35
CA TRP A 600 18.91 0.37 -16.33
C TRP A 600 18.07 1.64 -16.47
N ALA A 601 16.86 1.65 -15.93
CA ALA A 601 16.06 2.86 -15.80
C ALA A 601 16.66 3.85 -14.77
N MET A 602 17.47 3.35 -13.83
CA MET A 602 18.20 4.17 -12.87
C MET A 602 19.43 4.81 -13.53
N GLU A 603 19.78 6.03 -13.10
CA GLU A 603 20.85 6.84 -13.69
C GLU A 603 22.20 6.09 -13.78
N ASP A 604 22.57 5.35 -12.73
CA ASP A 604 23.82 4.58 -12.66
C ASP A 604 23.64 3.06 -12.94
N GLY A 605 22.48 2.63 -13.45
CA GLY A 605 22.17 1.21 -13.63
C GLY A 605 23.08 0.50 -14.63
N ARG A 606 23.46 1.17 -15.71
CA ARG A 606 24.41 0.63 -16.70
C ARG A 606 25.81 0.53 -16.15
N ASP A 607 26.30 1.59 -15.50
CA ASP A 607 27.62 1.62 -14.86
C ASP A 607 27.77 0.54 -13.79
N TRP A 608 26.69 0.31 -13.02
CA TRP A 608 26.63 -0.80 -12.06
C TRP A 608 26.78 -2.14 -12.75
N SER A 609 26.00 -2.38 -13.83
CA SER A 609 26.05 -3.62 -14.59
C SER A 609 27.41 -3.85 -15.21
N ASP A 610 28.02 -2.84 -15.84
CA ASP A 610 29.34 -2.91 -16.47
C ASP A 610 30.46 -3.15 -15.46
N ARG A 611 30.31 -2.69 -14.23
CA ARG A 611 31.26 -2.92 -13.14
C ARG A 611 31.30 -4.37 -12.69
N PHE A 612 30.16 -5.04 -12.62
CA PHE A 612 30.02 -6.35 -11.97
C PHE A 612 29.75 -7.51 -12.91
N PHE A 613 28.95 -7.31 -13.96
CA PHE A 613 28.51 -8.41 -14.85
C PHE A 613 29.70 -9.11 -15.49
N ARG A 614 29.78 -10.42 -15.31
CA ARG A 614 30.87 -11.31 -15.77
C ARG A 614 32.27 -10.92 -15.29
N LYS A 615 32.42 -10.07 -14.29
CA LYS A 615 33.67 -9.64 -13.71
C LYS A 615 33.83 -10.03 -12.25
N VAL A 616 32.74 -10.00 -11.49
CA VAL A 616 32.71 -10.26 -10.05
C VAL A 616 31.58 -11.23 -9.72
N LYS A 617 31.89 -12.33 -9.05
CA LYS A 617 30.95 -13.35 -8.61
C LYS A 617 30.24 -12.92 -7.33
N TYR A 618 30.98 -12.41 -6.37
CA TYR A 618 30.51 -11.96 -5.07
C TYR A 618 31.05 -10.58 -4.76
N HIS A 619 30.22 -9.72 -4.19
CA HIS A 619 30.66 -8.42 -3.66
C HIS A 619 31.63 -8.62 -2.50
N LYS A 620 32.70 -7.82 -2.49
CA LYS A 620 33.66 -7.73 -1.37
C LYS A 620 33.37 -6.53 -0.46
N ASN A 621 32.62 -5.55 -0.95
CA ASN A 621 32.41 -4.25 -0.31
C ASN A 621 31.07 -4.12 0.42
N PHE A 622 30.21 -5.12 0.32
CA PHE A 622 28.92 -5.12 1.00
C PHE A 622 28.82 -6.31 1.95
N SER A 623 28.47 -6.00 3.20
CA SER A 623 28.21 -6.99 4.23
C SER A 623 26.72 -7.04 4.46
N VAL A 624 26.09 -8.15 4.07
CA VAL A 624 24.69 -8.43 4.34
C VAL A 624 24.62 -9.50 5.43
N ALA A 625 23.87 -9.23 6.49
CA ALA A 625 23.65 -10.19 7.55
C ALA A 625 22.99 -11.48 7.01
N PRO A 626 23.25 -12.65 7.63
CA PRO A 626 22.60 -13.90 7.24
C PRO A 626 21.07 -13.75 7.30
N ILE A 627 20.41 -13.99 6.17
CA ILE A 627 18.93 -13.89 6.05
C ILE A 627 18.32 -15.25 6.41
N PRO A 628 17.36 -15.31 7.35
CA PRO A 628 16.72 -16.55 7.76
C PRO A 628 16.03 -17.27 6.59
N LYS A 629 15.91 -18.60 6.70
CA LYS A 629 15.21 -19.46 5.73
C LYS A 629 13.76 -18.99 5.56
N GLY A 630 13.28 -18.89 4.32
CA GLY A 630 11.93 -18.47 3.98
C GLY A 630 11.65 -16.97 4.13
N ALA A 631 12.54 -16.21 4.78
CA ALA A 631 12.26 -14.81 5.09
C ALA A 631 12.21 -13.93 3.83
N LEU A 632 13.10 -14.16 2.89
CA LEU A 632 13.20 -13.32 1.69
C LEU A 632 12.09 -13.63 0.68
N GLY A 633 11.78 -14.93 0.49
CA GLY A 633 10.63 -15.35 -0.31
C GLY A 633 9.31 -14.81 0.25
N LYS A 634 9.14 -14.86 1.58
CA LYS A 634 7.97 -14.30 2.26
C LYS A 634 7.87 -12.78 2.08
N ALA A 635 8.98 -12.05 2.22
CA ALA A 635 9.00 -10.61 1.99
C ALA A 635 8.60 -10.26 0.55
N PHE A 636 9.08 -10.99 -0.44
CA PHE A 636 8.68 -10.81 -1.83
C PHE A 636 7.19 -11.08 -2.06
N LEU A 637 6.67 -12.21 -1.57
CA LEU A 637 5.25 -12.55 -1.66
C LEU A 637 4.36 -11.47 -1.03
N HIS A 638 4.77 -10.93 0.12
CA HIS A 638 4.05 -9.83 0.75
C HIS A 638 3.98 -8.58 -0.15
N ARG A 639 5.07 -8.22 -0.86
CA ARG A 639 5.08 -7.09 -1.80
C ARG A 639 4.19 -7.35 -3.02
N ILE A 640 4.22 -8.54 -3.59
CA ILE A 640 3.33 -8.88 -4.71
C ILE A 640 1.87 -8.83 -4.29
N ARG A 641 1.50 -9.39 -3.13
CA ARG A 641 0.12 -9.27 -2.59
C ARG A 641 -0.30 -7.81 -2.43
N SER A 642 0.55 -6.98 -1.82
CA SER A 642 0.26 -5.56 -1.61
C SER A 642 -0.04 -4.84 -2.93
N GLN A 643 0.75 -5.09 -3.96
CA GLN A 643 0.56 -4.46 -5.27
C GLN A 643 -0.68 -5.00 -6.02
N LEU A 644 -0.98 -6.29 -5.92
CA LEU A 644 -2.22 -6.85 -6.48
C LEU A 644 -3.46 -6.30 -5.78
N LEU A 645 -3.44 -6.21 -4.45
CA LEU A 645 -4.52 -5.59 -3.68
C LEU A 645 -4.68 -4.10 -4.03
N SER A 646 -3.58 -3.38 -4.27
CA SER A 646 -3.64 -2.00 -4.74
C SER A 646 -4.33 -1.90 -6.11
N LEU A 647 -3.99 -2.79 -7.05
CA LEU A 647 -4.66 -2.89 -8.36
C LEU A 647 -6.18 -3.15 -8.19
N GLU A 648 -6.54 -4.12 -7.36
CA GLU A 648 -7.94 -4.48 -7.08
C GLU A 648 -8.71 -3.31 -6.44
N ASN A 649 -8.13 -2.68 -5.43
CA ASN A 649 -8.81 -1.65 -4.66
C ASN A 649 -8.96 -0.32 -5.40
N THR A 650 -8.07 -0.03 -6.36
CA THR A 650 -8.00 1.32 -6.95
C THR A 650 -8.16 1.36 -8.47
N GLN A 651 -7.92 0.26 -9.19
CA GLN A 651 -7.84 0.28 -10.66
C GLN A 651 -8.90 -0.56 -11.38
N LEU A 652 -9.63 -1.43 -10.68
CA LEU A 652 -10.66 -2.26 -11.33
C LEU A 652 -11.71 -1.45 -12.10
N PRO A 653 -12.24 -0.32 -11.62
CA PRO A 653 -13.18 0.49 -12.40
C PRO A 653 -12.58 0.92 -13.76
N THR A 654 -11.35 1.42 -13.77
CA THR A 654 -10.65 1.81 -15.00
C THR A 654 -10.40 0.60 -15.93
N LEU A 655 -10.09 -0.57 -15.35
CA LEU A 655 -9.92 -1.80 -16.11
C LEU A 655 -11.22 -2.21 -16.80
N HIS A 656 -12.36 -2.10 -16.12
CA HIS A 656 -13.68 -2.35 -16.71
C HIS A 656 -14.00 -1.35 -17.84
N ASP A 657 -13.70 -0.06 -17.65
CA ASP A 657 -13.88 0.95 -18.71
C ASP A 657 -13.04 0.64 -19.95
N PHE A 658 -11.78 0.20 -19.74
CA PHE A 658 -10.91 -0.23 -20.84
C PHE A 658 -11.49 -1.46 -21.56
N ALA A 659 -11.98 -2.44 -20.80
CA ALA A 659 -12.61 -3.63 -21.37
C ALA A 659 -13.87 -3.29 -22.21
N ASP A 660 -14.69 -2.36 -21.74
CA ASP A 660 -15.88 -1.89 -22.48
C ASP A 660 -15.50 -1.23 -23.80
N LEU A 661 -14.50 -0.35 -23.78
CA LEU A 661 -14.00 0.33 -24.96
C LEU A 661 -13.42 -0.65 -25.98
N ILE A 662 -12.55 -1.57 -25.55
CA ILE A 662 -11.92 -2.55 -26.41
C ILE A 662 -12.94 -3.53 -26.98
N ALA A 663 -13.86 -4.03 -26.17
CA ALA A 663 -14.92 -4.94 -26.64
C ALA A 663 -15.83 -4.26 -27.67
N LYS A 664 -16.17 -2.98 -27.48
CA LYS A 664 -16.95 -2.18 -28.44
C LYS A 664 -16.24 -2.08 -29.80
N GLU A 665 -14.95 -1.76 -29.79
CA GLU A 665 -14.15 -1.68 -31.01
C GLU A 665 -14.05 -3.04 -31.71
N THR A 666 -13.82 -4.11 -30.94
CA THR A 666 -13.71 -5.47 -31.46
C THR A 666 -15.03 -5.93 -32.12
N LYS A 667 -16.17 -5.65 -31.49
CA LYS A 667 -17.51 -5.93 -32.07
C LYS A 667 -17.77 -5.13 -33.35
N ALA A 668 -17.13 -3.97 -33.50
CA ALA A 668 -17.17 -3.18 -34.72
C ALA A 668 -16.13 -3.61 -35.78
N GLY A 669 -15.48 -4.75 -35.59
CA GLY A 669 -14.47 -5.31 -36.50
C GLY A 669 -13.09 -4.62 -36.46
N ARG A 670 -12.83 -3.80 -35.42
CA ARG A 670 -11.55 -3.11 -35.23
C ARG A 670 -10.76 -3.71 -34.09
N ARG A 671 -9.49 -4.04 -34.35
CA ARG A 671 -8.59 -4.62 -33.36
C ARG A 671 -7.84 -3.50 -32.61
N THR A 672 -7.53 -3.76 -31.37
CA THR A 672 -6.72 -2.86 -30.54
C THR A 672 -5.25 -3.16 -30.72
N VAL A 673 -4.45 -2.15 -31.02
CA VAL A 673 -3.00 -2.29 -31.05
C VAL A 673 -2.46 -2.26 -29.64
N VAL A 674 -1.84 -3.35 -29.18
CA VAL A 674 -1.17 -3.44 -27.90
C VAL A 674 0.31 -3.11 -28.07
N ALA A 675 0.71 -1.93 -27.60
CA ALA A 675 2.09 -1.46 -27.61
C ALA A 675 2.79 -1.98 -26.35
N SER A 676 3.28 -3.22 -26.37
CA SER A 676 3.84 -3.91 -25.22
C SER A 676 5.35 -3.71 -25.09
N SER A 677 5.85 -3.56 -23.86
CA SER A 677 7.28 -3.52 -23.55
C SER A 677 7.61 -4.26 -22.25
N GLY A 678 8.84 -4.73 -22.18
CA GLY A 678 9.42 -5.42 -21.00
C GLY A 678 9.11 -6.90 -21.00
N HIS A 679 10.09 -7.63 -20.74
CA HIS A 679 10.34 -9.05 -20.55
C HIS A 679 9.17 -10.01 -20.88
N MET A 680 8.54 -10.64 -19.89
CA MET A 680 7.62 -11.75 -20.07
C MET A 680 6.40 -11.40 -20.97
N VAL A 681 5.67 -10.32 -20.66
CA VAL A 681 4.36 -10.03 -21.26
C VAL A 681 4.45 -9.77 -22.76
N MET A 682 5.46 -9.03 -23.21
CA MET A 682 5.63 -8.70 -24.64
C MET A 682 5.78 -9.94 -25.53
N HIS A 683 6.20 -11.07 -24.98
CA HIS A 683 6.45 -12.30 -25.75
C HIS A 683 5.19 -13.12 -25.99
N TYR A 684 4.09 -12.88 -25.28
CA TYR A 684 2.87 -13.67 -25.46
C TYR A 684 1.62 -12.87 -25.87
N VAL A 685 1.63 -11.54 -25.79
CA VAL A 685 0.51 -10.69 -26.23
C VAL A 685 0.11 -11.02 -27.67
N GLY A 686 -1.18 -11.21 -27.92
CA GLY A 686 -1.76 -11.52 -29.22
C GLY A 686 -1.55 -12.97 -29.69
N LYS A 687 -1.02 -13.87 -28.86
CA LYS A 687 -0.71 -15.25 -29.23
C LYS A 687 -1.69 -16.29 -28.69
N TYR A 688 -2.56 -15.91 -27.75
CA TYR A 688 -3.52 -16.82 -27.11
C TYR A 688 -4.97 -16.34 -27.31
N SER A 689 -5.81 -16.43 -26.34
CA SER A 689 -7.20 -15.98 -26.40
C SER A 689 -7.37 -14.49 -26.69
N ASP A 690 -6.38 -13.68 -26.35
CA ASP A 690 -6.28 -12.26 -26.68
C ASP A 690 -6.08 -12.00 -28.19
N SER A 691 -5.70 -13.03 -28.98
CA SER A 691 -5.65 -12.94 -30.45
C SER A 691 -6.99 -12.57 -31.11
N ALA A 692 -8.10 -12.69 -30.38
CA ALA A 692 -9.41 -12.24 -30.82
C ALA A 692 -9.53 -10.71 -30.95
N TRP A 693 -8.76 -9.94 -30.15
CA TRP A 693 -8.90 -8.48 -30.05
C TRP A 693 -7.59 -7.70 -30.16
N ALA A 694 -6.44 -8.32 -29.86
CA ALA A 694 -5.15 -7.65 -29.73
C ALA A 694 -4.23 -7.90 -30.93
N ASP A 695 -3.59 -6.84 -31.42
CA ASP A 695 -2.45 -6.87 -32.33
C ASP A 695 -1.21 -6.33 -31.62
N ASN A 696 -0.18 -7.15 -31.46
CA ASN A 696 1.01 -6.77 -30.68
C ASN A 696 2.01 -5.95 -31.50
N ILE A 697 2.51 -4.89 -30.90
CA ILE A 697 3.72 -4.18 -31.34
C ILE A 697 4.70 -4.18 -30.17
N GLU A 698 5.82 -4.86 -30.33
CA GLU A 698 6.91 -4.83 -29.34
C GLU A 698 7.56 -3.44 -29.33
N VAL A 699 7.64 -2.84 -28.14
CA VAL A 699 8.19 -1.50 -27.94
C VAL A 699 9.51 -1.60 -27.20
N HIS A 700 10.58 -1.21 -27.88
CA HIS A 700 11.91 -1.13 -27.29
C HIS A 700 12.17 0.28 -26.69
N GLU A 701 13.17 0.43 -25.84
CA GLU A 701 13.52 1.72 -25.22
C GLU A 701 13.97 2.78 -26.25
N ASN A 702 14.43 2.36 -27.43
CA ASN A 702 14.88 3.27 -28.48
C ASN A 702 13.67 3.95 -29.17
N VAL A 703 13.54 5.25 -28.96
CA VAL A 703 12.44 6.09 -29.48
C VAL A 703 12.30 6.02 -30.99
N GLU A 704 13.39 5.97 -31.72
CA GLU A 704 13.39 5.95 -33.18
C GLU A 704 12.86 4.61 -33.74
N SER A 705 13.26 3.50 -33.10
CA SER A 705 12.70 2.17 -33.37
C SER A 705 11.19 2.13 -33.07
N GLN A 706 10.75 2.74 -31.97
CA GLN A 706 9.34 2.87 -31.64
C GLN A 706 8.57 3.64 -32.72
N LEU A 707 9.07 4.81 -33.12
CA LEU A 707 8.43 5.62 -34.14
C LEU A 707 8.27 4.87 -35.48
N ASN A 708 9.30 4.13 -35.91
CA ASN A 708 9.24 3.36 -37.14
C ASN A 708 8.19 2.22 -37.09
N SER A 709 8.13 1.53 -35.95
CA SER A 709 7.11 0.49 -35.73
C SER A 709 5.69 1.06 -35.71
N PHE A 710 5.48 2.19 -35.06
CA PHE A 710 4.16 2.83 -34.97
C PHE A 710 3.72 3.53 -36.25
N LYS A 711 4.63 4.09 -37.04
CA LYS A 711 4.29 4.68 -38.34
C LYS A 711 3.54 3.70 -39.25
N THR A 712 3.95 2.45 -39.23
CA THR A 712 3.38 1.39 -40.09
C THR A 712 2.18 0.68 -39.45
N LYS A 713 2.23 0.39 -38.17
CA LYS A 713 1.29 -0.51 -37.49
C LYS A 713 0.21 0.21 -36.65
N ALA A 714 0.42 1.48 -36.26
CA ALA A 714 -0.59 2.18 -35.47
C ALA A 714 -1.85 2.49 -36.29
N PRO A 715 -3.05 2.21 -35.77
CA PRO A 715 -4.30 2.42 -36.48
C PRO A 715 -4.60 3.89 -36.69
N GLN A 716 -5.30 4.23 -37.76
CA GLN A 716 -5.86 5.54 -37.98
C GLN A 716 -7.20 5.62 -37.21
N GLY A 717 -7.28 6.44 -36.18
CA GLY A 717 -8.52 6.65 -35.43
C GLY A 717 -8.96 5.48 -34.56
N GLY A 718 -8.06 4.50 -34.23
CA GLY A 718 -8.38 3.32 -33.42
C GLY A 718 -7.87 3.41 -31.99
N LEU A 719 -7.96 2.29 -31.25
CA LEU A 719 -7.42 2.16 -29.90
C LEU A 719 -5.98 1.66 -29.91
N VAL A 720 -5.17 2.23 -29.04
CA VAL A 720 -3.82 1.77 -28.70
C VAL A 720 -3.77 1.54 -27.19
N LEU A 721 -3.51 0.30 -26.77
CA LEU A 721 -3.22 -0.02 -25.38
C LEU A 721 -1.70 0.00 -25.19
N ARG A 722 -1.18 1.00 -24.49
CA ARG A 722 0.21 1.03 -24.06
C ARG A 722 0.38 0.17 -22.81
N LEU A 723 1.07 -0.95 -22.92
CA LEU A 723 1.35 -1.87 -21.83
C LEU A 723 2.84 -1.89 -21.53
N GLY A 724 3.28 -1.38 -20.40
CA GLY A 724 4.71 -1.32 -20.13
C GLY A 724 5.06 -0.79 -18.74
N TYR A 725 6.38 -0.72 -18.52
CA TYR A 725 6.93 -0.10 -17.30
C TYR A 725 7.02 1.43 -17.44
N PHE A 726 7.20 1.91 -18.68
CA PHE A 726 7.26 3.33 -19.01
C PHE A 726 6.06 3.75 -19.85
N GLY A 727 5.71 5.03 -19.76
CA GLY A 727 4.77 5.69 -20.67
C GLY A 727 5.30 5.75 -22.11
N LEU A 728 4.74 6.65 -22.89
CA LEU A 728 5.19 6.93 -24.25
C LEU A 728 6.18 8.11 -24.25
N SER A 729 7.15 8.09 -25.19
CA SER A 729 7.93 9.29 -25.45
C SER A 729 7.05 10.39 -26.08
N PRO A 730 7.33 11.70 -25.87
CA PRO A 730 6.55 12.78 -26.47
C PRO A 730 6.39 12.65 -27.97
N LYS A 731 7.43 12.23 -28.69
CA LYS A 731 7.40 12.01 -30.15
C LYS A 731 6.42 10.92 -30.58
N VAL A 732 6.30 9.86 -29.80
CA VAL A 732 5.34 8.76 -30.06
C VAL A 732 3.91 9.23 -29.73
N ASP A 733 3.74 9.99 -28.68
CA ASP A 733 2.45 10.58 -28.31
C ASP A 733 1.95 11.53 -29.41
N ASP A 734 2.80 12.37 -29.94
CA ASP A 734 2.47 13.26 -31.07
C ASP A 734 2.07 12.47 -32.31
N LEU A 735 2.72 11.35 -32.63
CA LEU A 735 2.32 10.47 -33.75
C LEU A 735 0.90 9.92 -33.56
N PHE A 736 0.54 9.50 -32.33
CA PHE A 736 -0.83 9.01 -32.05
C PHE A 736 -1.87 10.12 -32.17
N LYS A 737 -1.54 11.34 -31.70
CA LYS A 737 -2.39 12.52 -31.90
C LYS A 737 -2.62 12.82 -33.38
N LEU A 738 -1.55 12.79 -34.20
CA LEU A 738 -1.64 12.94 -35.65
C LEU A 738 -2.53 11.87 -36.32
N LYS A 739 -2.44 10.64 -35.86
CA LYS A 739 -3.28 9.52 -36.33
C LYS A 739 -4.69 9.53 -35.74
N LYS A 740 -5.03 10.46 -34.85
CA LYS A 740 -6.30 10.52 -34.09
C LYS A 740 -6.59 9.20 -33.35
N SER A 741 -5.56 8.50 -32.89
CA SER A 741 -5.71 7.28 -32.11
C SER A 741 -5.95 7.63 -30.65
N ARG A 742 -6.85 6.90 -29.98
CA ARG A 742 -7.05 7.00 -28.52
C ARG A 742 -6.07 6.07 -27.82
N VAL A 743 -5.31 6.60 -26.86
CA VAL A 743 -4.33 5.85 -26.09
C VAL A 743 -4.91 5.49 -24.73
N LEU A 744 -4.97 4.19 -24.45
CA LEU A 744 -5.24 3.63 -23.11
C LEU A 744 -3.89 3.31 -22.50
N LEU A 745 -3.57 3.90 -21.37
CA LEU A 745 -2.26 3.76 -20.74
C LEU A 745 -2.35 2.79 -19.56
N MET A 746 -1.60 1.69 -19.62
CA MET A 746 -1.46 0.71 -18.55
C MET A 746 0.04 0.61 -18.21
N THR A 747 0.51 1.46 -17.31
CA THR A 747 1.94 1.61 -16.98
C THR A 747 2.15 1.98 -15.52
N ALA A 748 3.40 1.91 -15.05
CA ALA A 748 3.82 2.54 -13.81
C ALA A 748 4.23 3.99 -14.06
N GLU A 749 4.23 4.80 -13.02
CA GLU A 749 4.78 6.15 -13.05
C GLU A 749 6.29 6.12 -13.28
N ASN A 750 6.75 7.01 -14.18
CA ASN A 750 8.17 7.19 -14.45
C ASN A 750 8.55 8.67 -14.27
N PRO A 751 9.42 9.00 -13.30
CA PRO A 751 9.86 10.38 -13.06
C PRO A 751 10.90 10.89 -14.07
N ARG A 752 11.29 10.09 -15.08
CA ARG A 752 12.26 10.52 -16.09
C ARG A 752 11.67 11.60 -17.00
N ALA A 753 12.42 12.67 -17.18
CA ALA A 753 12.01 13.82 -17.99
C ALA A 753 11.81 13.52 -19.50
N ASP A 754 12.40 12.43 -20.01
CA ASP A 754 12.28 12.00 -21.41
C ASP A 754 10.98 11.25 -21.72
N PHE A 755 10.14 10.97 -20.71
CA PHE A 755 8.81 10.41 -20.88
C PHE A 755 7.75 11.39 -20.39
N ALA A 756 6.62 11.43 -21.08
CA ALA A 756 5.47 12.17 -20.59
C ALA A 756 4.97 11.55 -19.27
N SER A 757 4.63 12.42 -18.31
CA SER A 757 4.00 11.95 -17.07
C SER A 757 2.72 11.20 -17.41
N HIS A 758 2.53 10.02 -16.84
CA HIS A 758 1.30 9.25 -17.04
C HIS A 758 0.06 9.97 -16.50
N PHE A 759 0.22 10.93 -15.60
CA PHE A 759 -0.87 11.79 -15.11
C PHE A 759 -1.48 12.68 -16.20
N ASN A 760 -0.78 12.91 -17.31
CA ASN A 760 -1.28 13.69 -18.42
C ASN A 760 -2.27 12.92 -19.31
N TYR A 761 -2.46 11.62 -19.08
CA TYR A 761 -3.39 10.80 -19.86
C TYR A 761 -4.73 10.65 -19.13
N PRO A 762 -5.86 11.00 -19.78
CA PRO A 762 -7.18 10.83 -19.16
C PRO A 762 -7.54 9.34 -19.00
N ASP A 763 -7.13 8.49 -19.95
CA ASP A 763 -7.38 7.04 -19.96
C ASP A 763 -6.12 6.32 -19.44
N ARG A 764 -5.95 6.28 -18.12
CA ARG A 764 -4.81 5.60 -17.52
C ARG A 764 -5.21 4.63 -16.43
N LEU A 765 -4.54 3.49 -16.42
CA LEU A 765 -4.51 2.51 -15.33
C LEU A 765 -3.10 2.48 -14.75
N ASP A 766 -2.96 2.80 -13.47
CA ASP A 766 -1.68 2.76 -12.78
C ASP A 766 -1.41 1.34 -12.25
N LEU A 767 -0.29 0.75 -12.69
CA LEU A 767 0.12 -0.57 -12.23
C LEU A 767 0.66 -0.58 -10.79
N GLY A 768 0.76 0.58 -10.12
CA GLY A 768 1.14 0.68 -8.71
C GLY A 768 2.56 0.18 -8.40
N MET A 769 3.49 0.22 -9.35
CA MET A 769 4.85 -0.24 -9.18
C MET A 769 5.79 0.93 -8.88
N ALA A 770 6.69 0.74 -7.90
CA ALA A 770 7.71 1.74 -7.60
C ALA A 770 8.74 1.85 -8.73
N PHE A 771 9.27 3.05 -8.94
CA PHE A 771 10.36 3.28 -9.89
C PHE A 771 11.63 2.55 -9.45
N GLY A 772 12.36 1.98 -10.42
CA GLY A 772 13.56 1.16 -10.19
C GLY A 772 13.31 -0.34 -10.34
N ASP A 773 12.07 -0.78 -10.52
CA ASP A 773 11.64 -2.17 -10.77
C ASP A 773 12.27 -3.17 -9.79
N ALA A 774 12.14 -2.89 -8.50
CA ALA A 774 12.59 -3.76 -7.41
C ALA A 774 11.77 -3.43 -6.14
N CYS A 775 11.35 -4.46 -5.40
CA CYS A 775 10.37 -4.24 -4.33
C CYS A 775 10.80 -4.75 -2.94
N VAL A 776 11.97 -5.40 -2.81
CA VAL A 776 12.46 -5.90 -1.53
C VAL A 776 13.79 -5.24 -1.17
N PRO A 777 13.83 -4.29 -0.22
CA PRO A 777 15.07 -3.73 0.29
C PRO A 777 15.80 -4.77 1.15
N ILE A 778 17.13 -4.76 1.07
CA ILE A 778 18.01 -5.63 1.89
C ILE A 778 18.94 -4.76 2.72
N GLU A 779 18.91 -4.96 4.02
CA GLU A 779 19.77 -4.21 4.93
C GLU A 779 21.26 -4.51 4.66
N GLY A 780 22.06 -3.46 4.54
CA GLY A 780 23.48 -3.58 4.17
C GLY A 780 23.75 -3.69 2.67
N TYR A 781 22.69 -3.70 1.81
CA TYR A 781 22.84 -3.69 0.36
C TYR A 781 22.24 -2.43 -0.28
N PRO A 782 22.93 -1.77 -1.24
CA PRO A 782 22.54 -0.42 -1.68
C PRO A 782 21.36 -0.36 -2.64
N ILE A 783 20.87 -1.49 -3.16
CA ILE A 783 19.73 -1.55 -4.08
C ILE A 783 18.66 -2.51 -3.56
N ALA A 784 17.40 -2.18 -3.81
CA ALA A 784 16.30 -3.11 -3.63
C ALA A 784 16.36 -4.22 -4.70
N LEU A 785 15.77 -5.37 -4.40
CA LEU A 785 15.83 -6.56 -5.24
C LEU A 785 14.43 -7.07 -5.62
N PHE A 786 14.39 -7.98 -6.57
CA PHE A 786 13.24 -8.70 -7.12
C PHE A 786 12.17 -7.78 -7.73
N PRO A 787 12.03 -7.83 -9.07
CA PRO A 787 11.14 -6.96 -9.80
C PRO A 787 9.69 -7.46 -9.73
N PRO A 788 8.72 -6.58 -9.46
CA PRO A 788 7.31 -6.93 -9.53
C PRO A 788 6.72 -6.76 -10.93
N SER A 789 7.38 -6.01 -11.83
CA SER A 789 6.76 -5.47 -13.05
C SER A 789 6.25 -6.52 -14.02
N GLY A 790 6.95 -7.65 -14.19
CA GLY A 790 6.49 -8.74 -15.06
C GLY A 790 5.20 -9.37 -14.54
N ILE A 791 5.15 -9.62 -13.23
CA ILE A 791 4.02 -10.24 -12.54
C ILE A 791 2.79 -9.33 -12.57
N ILE A 792 2.94 -8.06 -12.14
CA ILE A 792 1.81 -7.12 -12.02
C ILE A 792 1.27 -6.75 -13.40
N LYS A 793 2.15 -6.53 -14.40
CA LYS A 793 1.70 -6.32 -15.79
C LYS A 793 0.92 -7.50 -16.34
N ALA A 794 1.41 -8.72 -16.11
CA ALA A 794 0.73 -9.93 -16.56
C ALA A 794 -0.63 -10.08 -15.86
N ALA A 795 -0.69 -9.90 -14.55
CA ALA A 795 -1.93 -9.97 -13.79
C ALA A 795 -2.97 -8.94 -14.27
N ALA A 796 -2.56 -7.68 -14.47
CA ALA A 796 -3.44 -6.62 -14.96
C ALA A 796 -3.89 -6.86 -16.41
N TYR A 797 -2.98 -7.26 -17.30
CA TYR A 797 -3.30 -7.55 -18.70
C TYR A 797 -4.26 -8.73 -18.84
N GLU A 798 -4.03 -9.82 -18.11
CA GLU A 798 -4.91 -10.99 -18.15
C GLU A 798 -6.27 -10.73 -17.48
N SER A 799 -6.31 -9.90 -16.42
CA SER A 799 -7.56 -9.42 -15.86
C SER A 799 -8.39 -8.64 -16.89
N LEU A 800 -7.73 -7.77 -17.66
CA LEU A 800 -8.37 -7.04 -18.76
C LEU A 800 -8.84 -8.00 -19.87
N ASN A 801 -8.02 -8.98 -20.25
CA ASN A 801 -8.33 -9.95 -21.28
C ASN A 801 -9.57 -10.80 -20.91
N VAL A 802 -9.68 -11.35 -19.70
CA VAL A 802 -10.87 -12.12 -19.30
C VAL A 802 -12.14 -11.27 -19.27
N GLU A 803 -12.04 -10.00 -18.94
CA GLU A 803 -13.15 -9.04 -19.00
C GLU A 803 -13.59 -8.76 -20.45
N ILE A 804 -12.64 -8.53 -21.34
CA ILE A 804 -12.95 -8.33 -22.79
C ILE A 804 -13.61 -9.57 -23.35
N LEU A 805 -13.06 -10.75 -23.12
CA LEU A 805 -13.61 -12.01 -23.63
C LEU A 805 -15.02 -12.29 -23.08
N HIS A 806 -15.29 -11.92 -21.83
CA HIS A 806 -16.63 -12.01 -21.26
C HIS A 806 -17.63 -11.10 -21.98
N ARG A 807 -17.22 -9.87 -22.31
CA ARG A 807 -18.05 -8.89 -23.03
C ARG A 807 -18.24 -9.24 -24.52
N LEU A 808 -17.34 -10.00 -25.10
CA LEU A 808 -17.44 -10.46 -26.50
C LEU A 808 -18.43 -11.63 -26.66
N LYS A 809 -18.65 -12.42 -25.61
CA LYS A 809 -19.68 -13.47 -25.57
C LYS A 809 -21.08 -12.87 -25.56
#